data_b20c0781a03e2fcdc61cc8da04de0f9d
#
_entry.id   b20c0781a03e2fcdc61cc8da04de0f9d
#
_cell.length_a   1.000
_cell.length_b   1.000
_cell.length_c   1.000
_cell.angle_alpha   90.00
_cell.angle_beta   90.00
_cell.angle_gamma   90.00
#
_symmetry.space_group_name_H-M   'P 1'
#
loop_
_entity.id
_entity.type
_entity.pdbx_description
1 polymer ?
#
loop_
_entity_poly.entity_id
_entity_poly.type
_entity_poly.pdbx_seq_one_letter_code
_entity_poly.pdbx_strand_id
1 'polypeptide(L)'
;MENAIERAESGSERKGTPGPFPEAFLALLPVLACFLGGATQKWGEGIVVALLGIYLLARPPRFSLGLPSNLVLLALVLLAGTAFLPANWFYQPNWRATYINDFGIALPNTLSLQPWITGTSFISFLAGLTWLYVVCSERLGLREVRSALRLFAAGITALAAICILFWLAKTAPPLWHNERNFGPFPNRNQTGNLFGLTAIVILACGQDDIRKDRKRWILWGAALVLVITAIILNFSRAGIGILVAGSVLWLGVFSLRQRSPSRIALVVSFLLLLLTALLLFGGQTLERFHLRNLANAGISNDFRWRIFSDVFQLIRDSPWVGIGLGNFEDVFAVFRAASYSDRRAIHPESDWLWLWTELGWLAVVLVIVGLILLVRKIYPLREGSNQRYRLASLIAAILFALHGLVDVSGHRVGTSFAAIFLLGISLHRPHSFKPSRSVSILFRLIGLILLVVGSSWVVAVQGQKLLPGSVGVTNAKQLATIDNRERNFTETIAVTTTGLKWAPLDWELYFSRAVAEAELKQTDNALTDFRRARFLEPISYELPLAEGNIWLSSQPVLAATAWREALRRAGPDRAGVFASMLSKASLRSTEVSRILAELGVSSHDLALPYLARISGADFNRALAKILENDPELSSFSETEKLALFAYWSERGDAAELSRATTRHPDWLPYAWLGVAKYDATNNDLRAAYELTQRYGEPVALPRITSGASLQQLESRFRSAPDNYAIGYELYRAQMQSGRVDDALNTVRHFSERGNSPAYFRYLEAQCWAEKQNWERAWKAWQAFQAAQPTAK
;
A
#
# COMPACT_ATOMS: atom_id res chain seq x y z
N MET A 1 10.33 54.17 -7.36
CA MET A 1 11.72 53.76 -7.22
C MET A 1 11.96 52.36 -7.85
N GLU A 2 11.13 51.35 -7.60
CA GLU A 2 11.20 50.00 -8.24
C GLU A 2 11.10 50.05 -9.77
N ASN A 3 10.19 50.83 -10.34
CA ASN A 3 10.05 51.03 -11.78
C ASN A 3 11.22 51.80 -12.46
N ALA A 4 11.99 52.58 -11.69
CA ALA A 4 13.17 53.25 -12.19
C ALA A 4 14.38 52.27 -12.19
N ILE A 5 14.49 51.40 -11.19
CA ILE A 5 15.48 50.34 -11.14
C ILE A 5 15.21 49.27 -12.24
N GLU A 6 13.97 48.90 -12.45
CA GLU A 6 13.58 48.00 -13.57
C GLU A 6 13.93 48.59 -14.96
N ARG A 7 13.81 49.92 -15.14
CA ARG A 7 14.19 50.61 -16.38
C ARG A 7 15.71 50.75 -16.52
N ALA A 8 16.45 50.98 -15.45
CA ALA A 8 17.91 51.07 -15.47
C ALA A 8 18.55 49.69 -15.74
N GLU A 9 18.02 48.62 -15.14
CA GLU A 9 18.47 47.24 -15.38
C GLU A 9 18.11 46.75 -16.79
N SER A 10 16.91 47.12 -17.35
CA SER A 10 16.53 46.80 -18.73
C SER A 10 17.34 47.51 -19.82
N GLY A 11 17.97 48.66 -19.50
CA GLY A 11 18.86 49.37 -20.40
C GLY A 11 20.26 48.78 -20.55
N SER A 12 20.77 48.12 -19.50
CA SER A 12 22.09 47.52 -19.46
C SER A 12 22.13 46.07 -20.04
N GLU A 13 20.98 45.40 -20.07
CA GLU A 13 20.88 43.98 -20.51
C GLU A 13 20.76 43.79 -22.04
N ARG A 14 20.78 44.80 -22.87
CA ARG A 14 20.51 44.72 -24.33
C ARG A 14 21.66 44.14 -25.17
N LYS A 15 22.72 43.55 -24.60
CA LYS A 15 23.72 42.81 -25.36
C LYS A 15 23.68 41.31 -25.01
N GLY A 16 22.88 40.57 -25.75
CA GLY A 16 22.86 39.11 -25.75
C GLY A 16 21.72 38.50 -24.93
N THR A 17 20.44 38.78 -25.26
CA THR A 17 19.31 38.02 -24.76
C THR A 17 19.41 36.59 -25.27
N PRO A 18 19.62 35.58 -24.38
CA PRO A 18 19.41 34.20 -24.78
C PRO A 18 17.94 34.06 -25.21
N GLY A 19 17.68 33.37 -26.29
CA GLY A 19 16.31 33.06 -26.73
C GLY A 19 15.52 32.35 -25.61
N PRO A 20 14.18 32.24 -25.69
CA PRO A 20 13.29 31.74 -24.62
C PRO A 20 13.52 30.29 -24.24
N PHE A 21 14.50 29.63 -24.85
CA PHE A 21 14.77 28.19 -24.70
C PHE A 21 15.21 27.77 -23.29
N PRO A 22 16.15 28.42 -22.57
CA PRO A 22 16.62 27.89 -21.29
C PRO A 22 15.56 27.94 -20.21
N GLU A 23 14.84 29.05 -20.06
CA GLU A 23 13.81 29.18 -19.02
C GLU A 23 12.64 28.22 -19.21
N ALA A 24 12.24 27.98 -20.47
CA ALA A 24 11.21 27.03 -20.80
C ALA A 24 11.66 25.59 -20.50
N PHE A 25 12.89 25.22 -20.86
CA PHE A 25 13.42 23.89 -20.55
C PHE A 25 13.49 23.66 -19.04
N LEU A 26 14.04 24.61 -18.29
CA LEU A 26 14.16 24.48 -16.83
C LEU A 26 12.81 24.32 -16.14
N ALA A 27 11.76 24.97 -16.65
CA ALA A 27 10.42 24.87 -16.10
C ALA A 27 9.70 23.58 -16.53
N LEU A 28 9.86 23.17 -17.81
CA LEU A 28 9.08 22.11 -18.42
C LEU A 28 9.66 20.70 -18.17
N LEU A 29 10.97 20.55 -17.97
CA LEU A 29 11.57 19.23 -17.71
C LEU A 29 10.98 18.58 -16.45
N PRO A 30 10.91 19.24 -15.26
CA PRO A 30 10.25 18.66 -14.11
C PRO A 30 8.73 18.46 -14.31
N VAL A 31 8.07 19.36 -15.05
CA VAL A 31 6.65 19.18 -15.39
C VAL A 31 6.46 17.91 -16.23
N LEU A 32 7.28 17.72 -17.28
CA LEU A 32 7.24 16.53 -18.12
C LEU A 32 7.52 15.26 -17.31
N ALA A 33 8.51 15.28 -16.42
CA ALA A 33 8.80 14.15 -15.54
C ALA A 33 7.57 13.76 -14.71
N CYS A 34 6.81 14.75 -14.19
CA CYS A 34 5.57 14.48 -13.48
C CYS A 34 4.48 13.88 -14.40
N PHE A 35 4.31 14.39 -15.63
CA PHE A 35 3.37 13.86 -16.61
C PHE A 35 3.68 12.40 -17.02
N LEU A 36 4.96 12.04 -17.06
CA LEU A 36 5.42 10.67 -17.34
C LEU A 36 5.27 9.71 -16.13
N GLY A 37 4.23 9.88 -15.31
CA GLY A 37 4.01 9.03 -14.14
C GLY A 37 5.02 9.31 -13.01
N GLY A 38 5.49 10.55 -12.89
CA GLY A 38 6.57 10.92 -11.97
C GLY A 38 7.94 10.41 -12.41
N ALA A 39 8.07 9.91 -13.64
CA ALA A 39 9.25 9.20 -14.14
C ALA A 39 9.67 8.04 -13.21
N THR A 40 8.69 7.34 -12.66
CA THR A 40 8.92 6.21 -11.75
C THR A 40 9.29 4.92 -12.48
N GLN A 41 8.81 4.78 -13.72
CA GLN A 41 9.17 3.70 -14.61
C GLN A 41 10.47 4.04 -15.35
N LYS A 42 11.33 3.06 -15.57
CA LYS A 42 12.65 3.29 -16.19
C LYS A 42 12.60 3.88 -17.60
N TRP A 43 11.56 3.62 -18.38
CA TRP A 43 11.38 4.29 -19.68
C TRP A 43 11.10 5.80 -19.51
N GLY A 44 10.26 6.19 -18.55
CA GLY A 44 9.96 7.59 -18.25
C GLY A 44 11.17 8.33 -17.69
N GLU A 45 11.88 7.71 -16.76
CA GLU A 45 13.16 8.20 -16.24
C GLU A 45 14.19 8.34 -17.34
N GLY A 46 14.31 7.34 -18.22
CA GLY A 46 15.20 7.35 -19.38
C GLY A 46 14.94 8.54 -20.32
N ILE A 47 13.68 8.87 -20.57
CA ILE A 47 13.32 10.07 -21.38
C ILE A 47 13.83 11.35 -20.71
N VAL A 48 13.59 11.52 -19.40
CA VAL A 48 14.02 12.72 -18.66
C VAL A 48 15.54 12.84 -18.64
N VAL A 49 16.24 11.75 -18.38
CA VAL A 49 17.70 11.67 -18.37
C VAL A 49 18.29 11.97 -19.75
N ALA A 50 17.72 11.41 -20.81
CA ALA A 50 18.15 11.67 -22.19
C ALA A 50 17.92 13.14 -22.60
N LEU A 51 16.77 13.73 -22.24
CA LEU A 51 16.48 15.15 -22.50
C LEU A 51 17.44 16.07 -21.74
N LEU A 52 17.78 15.75 -20.49
CA LEU A 52 18.82 16.47 -19.77
C LEU A 52 20.17 16.33 -20.47
N GLY A 53 20.50 15.14 -20.96
CA GLY A 53 21.69 14.87 -21.76
C GLY A 53 21.77 15.73 -23.05
N ILE A 54 20.70 15.81 -23.79
CA ILE A 54 20.57 16.66 -25.00
C ILE A 54 20.80 18.14 -24.64
N TYR A 55 20.15 18.60 -23.56
CA TYR A 55 20.32 19.98 -23.09
C TYR A 55 21.79 20.30 -22.77
N LEU A 56 22.48 19.42 -22.06
CA LEU A 56 23.89 19.60 -21.71
C LEU A 56 24.84 19.60 -22.91
N LEU A 57 24.54 18.82 -23.93
CA LEU A 57 25.32 18.84 -25.17
C LEU A 57 25.14 20.16 -25.92
N ALA A 58 23.90 20.64 -26.02
CA ALA A 58 23.55 21.87 -26.71
C ALA A 58 23.96 23.12 -25.92
N ARG A 59 23.71 23.13 -24.60
CA ARG A 59 23.90 24.28 -23.69
C ARG A 59 24.53 23.84 -22.37
N PRO A 60 25.81 23.47 -22.33
CA PRO A 60 26.47 23.09 -21.09
C PRO A 60 26.59 24.28 -20.15
N PRO A 61 26.54 24.06 -18.83
CA PRO A 61 26.87 25.07 -17.83
C PRO A 61 28.23 25.74 -18.14
N ARG A 62 28.25 27.05 -18.14
CA ARG A 62 29.46 27.84 -18.41
C ARG A 62 30.08 28.40 -17.14
N PHE A 63 29.35 28.45 -16.07
CA PHE A 63 29.73 29.09 -14.82
C PHE A 63 29.90 28.08 -13.70
N SER A 64 30.97 28.25 -12.95
CA SER A 64 31.24 27.43 -11.75
C SER A 64 30.35 27.89 -10.58
N LEU A 65 29.86 26.93 -9.78
CA LEU A 65 29.17 27.21 -8.52
C LEU A 65 30.12 27.68 -7.39
N GLY A 66 31.40 27.76 -7.68
CA GLY A 66 32.49 28.08 -6.73
C GLY A 66 33.11 26.81 -6.16
N LEU A 67 34.38 26.94 -5.78
CA LEU A 67 35.20 25.80 -5.33
C LEU A 67 34.55 24.97 -4.22
N PRO A 68 34.03 25.55 -3.11
CA PRO A 68 33.45 24.76 -2.04
C PRO A 68 32.24 23.92 -2.50
N SER A 69 31.34 24.49 -3.31
CA SER A 69 30.16 23.78 -3.81
C SER A 69 30.54 22.66 -4.78
N ASN A 70 31.53 22.92 -5.65
CA ASN A 70 32.04 21.92 -6.58
C ASN A 70 32.71 20.76 -5.85
N LEU A 71 33.46 21.04 -4.78
CA LEU A 71 34.10 20.00 -3.96
C LEU A 71 33.06 19.10 -3.26
N VAL A 72 31.98 19.66 -2.71
CA VAL A 72 30.91 18.87 -2.08
C VAL A 72 30.21 18.00 -3.11
N LEU A 73 29.88 18.54 -4.29
CA LEU A 73 29.23 17.73 -5.34
C LEU A 73 30.16 16.62 -5.85
N LEU A 74 31.44 16.92 -6.07
CA LEU A 74 32.44 15.93 -6.45
C LEU A 74 32.60 14.85 -5.36
N ALA A 75 32.69 15.25 -4.09
CA ALA A 75 32.80 14.33 -2.97
C ALA A 75 31.58 13.38 -2.87
N LEU A 76 30.36 13.88 -3.13
CA LEU A 76 29.17 13.04 -3.19
C LEU A 76 29.22 12.03 -4.34
N VAL A 77 29.69 12.45 -5.52
CA VAL A 77 29.86 11.54 -6.67
C VAL A 77 30.93 10.48 -6.39
N LEU A 78 32.08 10.89 -5.80
CA LEU A 78 33.15 9.96 -5.44
C LEU A 78 32.70 8.99 -4.34
N LEU A 79 31.98 9.48 -3.33
CA LEU A 79 31.42 8.63 -2.27
C LEU A 79 30.46 7.59 -2.84
N ALA A 80 29.53 8.00 -3.72
CA ALA A 80 28.66 7.05 -4.38
C ALA A 80 29.43 6.05 -5.27
N GLY A 81 30.53 6.51 -5.87
CA GLY A 81 31.45 5.68 -6.65
C GLY A 81 32.24 4.63 -5.84
N THR A 82 32.38 4.82 -4.50
CA THR A 82 33.06 3.81 -3.64
C THR A 82 32.37 2.46 -3.69
N ALA A 83 31.06 2.43 -3.99
CA ALA A 83 30.30 1.20 -4.13
C ALA A 83 30.86 0.20 -5.17
N PHE A 84 31.65 0.66 -6.15
CA PHE A 84 32.29 -0.15 -7.17
C PHE A 84 33.70 -0.62 -6.81
N LEU A 85 34.24 -0.16 -5.69
CA LEU A 85 35.57 -0.54 -5.22
C LEU A 85 35.56 -1.94 -4.59
N PRO A 86 36.72 -2.63 -4.53
CA PRO A 86 36.81 -3.95 -3.91
C PRO A 86 36.30 -3.96 -2.47
N ALA A 87 35.46 -4.92 -2.15
CA ALA A 87 34.83 -5.02 -0.84
C ALA A 87 35.86 -5.17 0.31
N ASN A 88 36.96 -5.88 0.07
CA ASN A 88 38.03 -6.11 1.05
C ASN A 88 38.79 -4.86 1.45
N TRP A 89 38.59 -3.72 0.80
CA TRP A 89 39.17 -2.43 1.22
C TRP A 89 38.40 -1.76 2.36
N PHE A 90 37.20 -2.27 2.65
CA PHE A 90 36.27 -1.69 3.62
C PHE A 90 35.94 -2.69 4.73
N TYR A 91 35.39 -2.19 5.81
CA TYR A 91 34.79 -3.02 6.83
C TYR A 91 33.70 -3.89 6.23
N GLN A 92 33.77 -5.21 6.49
CA GLN A 92 32.77 -6.15 6.01
C GLN A 92 31.78 -6.48 7.15
N PRO A 93 30.51 -6.13 7.03
CA PRO A 93 29.52 -6.49 8.01
C PRO A 93 29.26 -8.00 8.02
N ASN A 94 29.03 -8.58 9.21
CA ASN A 94 28.82 -10.02 9.38
C ASN A 94 27.64 -10.57 8.56
N TRP A 95 26.59 -9.77 8.39
CA TRP A 95 25.42 -10.18 7.59
C TRP A 95 25.78 -10.52 6.14
N ARG A 96 26.83 -9.93 5.57
CA ARG A 96 27.29 -10.25 4.21
C ARG A 96 27.80 -11.68 4.09
N ALA A 97 28.45 -12.21 5.13
CA ALA A 97 28.95 -13.58 5.16
C ALA A 97 27.82 -14.61 5.12
N THR A 98 26.67 -14.31 5.69
CA THR A 98 25.48 -15.17 5.67
C THR A 98 25.00 -15.48 4.25
N TYR A 99 24.96 -14.48 3.37
CA TYR A 99 24.58 -14.69 1.96
C TYR A 99 25.48 -15.69 1.26
N ILE A 100 26.78 -15.64 1.52
CA ILE A 100 27.78 -16.48 0.85
C ILE A 100 27.83 -17.86 1.51
N ASN A 101 28.02 -17.92 2.83
CA ASN A 101 28.35 -19.15 3.55
C ASN A 101 27.12 -20.03 3.77
N ASP A 102 25.95 -19.44 4.12
CA ASP A 102 24.78 -20.20 4.50
C ASP A 102 23.87 -20.49 3.30
N PHE A 103 23.84 -19.60 2.31
CA PHE A 103 22.96 -19.71 1.15
C PHE A 103 23.68 -19.88 -0.18
N GLY A 104 25.01 -19.80 -0.20
CA GLY A 104 25.80 -19.98 -1.42
C GLY A 104 25.45 -18.99 -2.52
N ILE A 105 25.08 -17.75 -2.16
CA ILE A 105 24.79 -16.68 -3.12
C ILE A 105 26.13 -16.10 -3.58
N ALA A 106 26.39 -16.17 -4.89
CA ALA A 106 27.62 -15.64 -5.47
C ALA A 106 27.55 -14.10 -5.52
N LEU A 107 28.16 -13.44 -4.53
CA LEU A 107 28.28 -11.99 -4.50
C LEU A 107 29.53 -11.51 -5.24
N PRO A 108 29.46 -10.36 -5.95
CA PRO A 108 30.63 -9.76 -6.58
C PRO A 108 31.62 -9.23 -5.52
N ASN A 109 32.89 -9.16 -5.90
CA ASN A 109 33.93 -8.58 -5.01
C ASN A 109 33.93 -7.04 -5.04
N THR A 110 32.76 -6.44 -4.91
CA THR A 110 32.58 -4.98 -4.82
C THR A 110 31.90 -4.64 -3.49
N LEU A 111 32.06 -3.40 -3.01
CA LEU A 111 31.36 -2.95 -1.81
C LEU A 111 29.85 -3.11 -1.96
N SER A 112 29.28 -2.65 -3.09
CA SER A 112 27.89 -2.97 -3.44
C SER A 112 27.72 -4.46 -3.70
N LEU A 113 26.63 -5.03 -3.17
CA LEU A 113 26.23 -6.41 -3.42
C LEU A 113 25.70 -6.62 -4.83
N GLN A 114 25.20 -5.54 -5.45
CA GLN A 114 24.59 -5.56 -6.79
C GLN A 114 25.11 -4.37 -7.62
N PRO A 115 26.37 -4.39 -8.09
CA PRO A 115 27.01 -3.23 -8.73
C PRO A 115 26.28 -2.74 -9.99
N TRP A 116 25.57 -3.59 -10.73
CA TRP A 116 24.79 -3.19 -11.89
C TRP A 116 23.51 -2.43 -11.53
N ILE A 117 22.84 -2.82 -10.45
CA ILE A 117 21.71 -2.08 -9.87
C ILE A 117 22.18 -0.74 -9.34
N THR A 118 23.30 -0.76 -8.58
CA THR A 118 23.96 0.47 -8.08
C THR A 118 24.35 1.38 -9.23
N GLY A 119 24.84 0.84 -10.35
CA GLY A 119 25.19 1.63 -11.54
C GLY A 119 23.98 2.37 -12.11
N THR A 120 22.83 1.71 -12.19
CA THR A 120 21.58 2.35 -12.62
C THR A 120 21.16 3.48 -11.67
N SER A 121 21.22 3.24 -10.37
CA SER A 121 20.89 4.23 -9.32
C SER A 121 21.90 5.37 -9.27
N PHE A 122 23.18 5.09 -9.52
CA PHE A 122 24.24 6.07 -9.63
C PHE A 122 24.03 7.07 -10.79
N ILE A 123 23.57 6.59 -11.96
CA ILE A 123 23.21 7.46 -13.10
C ILE A 123 22.03 8.37 -12.73
N SER A 124 21.00 7.84 -12.07
CA SER A 124 19.87 8.64 -11.59
C SER A 124 20.32 9.71 -10.57
N PHE A 125 21.20 9.35 -9.65
CA PHE A 125 21.79 10.27 -8.68
C PHE A 125 22.66 11.33 -9.37
N LEU A 126 23.51 10.94 -10.33
CA LEU A 126 24.31 11.87 -11.13
C LEU A 126 23.44 12.83 -11.94
N ALA A 127 22.32 12.35 -12.51
CA ALA A 127 21.35 13.19 -13.21
C ALA A 127 20.73 14.24 -12.26
N GLY A 128 20.37 13.85 -11.01
CA GLY A 128 19.87 14.74 -9.97
C GLY A 128 20.88 15.83 -9.57
N LEU A 129 22.14 15.45 -9.32
CA LEU A 129 23.22 16.41 -9.01
C LEU A 129 23.53 17.32 -10.21
N THR A 130 23.51 16.78 -11.42
CA THR A 130 23.68 17.53 -12.66
C THR A 130 22.56 18.52 -12.85
N TRP A 131 21.30 18.11 -12.61
CA TRP A 131 20.15 19.00 -12.65
C TRP A 131 20.27 20.15 -11.65
N LEU A 132 20.68 19.86 -10.41
CA LEU A 132 20.97 20.89 -9.40
C LEU A 132 22.03 21.87 -9.90
N TYR A 133 23.12 21.36 -10.50
CA TYR A 133 24.17 22.20 -11.05
C TYR A 133 23.65 23.11 -12.17
N VAL A 134 22.89 22.56 -13.11
CA VAL A 134 22.31 23.30 -14.25
C VAL A 134 21.45 24.45 -13.75
N VAL A 135 20.46 24.15 -12.88
CA VAL A 135 19.49 25.15 -12.40
C VAL A 135 20.19 26.25 -11.59
N CYS A 136 21.21 25.89 -10.79
CA CYS A 136 21.97 26.86 -9.98
C CYS A 136 22.99 27.68 -10.77
N SER A 137 23.47 27.20 -11.92
CA SER A 137 24.50 27.85 -12.72
C SER A 137 23.96 28.70 -13.89
N GLU A 138 22.71 28.42 -14.30
CA GLU A 138 22.09 29.14 -15.42
C GLU A 138 21.81 30.58 -15.02
N ARG A 139 22.13 31.53 -15.92
CA ARG A 139 21.89 32.96 -15.73
C ARG A 139 20.53 33.33 -16.29
N LEU A 140 19.53 33.39 -15.46
CA LEU A 140 18.21 33.86 -15.82
C LEU A 140 18.07 35.37 -15.46
N GLY A 141 17.57 36.17 -16.39
CA GLY A 141 17.12 37.50 -16.06
C GLY A 141 15.88 37.51 -15.19
N LEU A 142 15.53 38.69 -14.66
CA LEU A 142 14.36 38.83 -13.77
C LEU A 142 13.04 38.42 -14.45
N ARG A 143 12.91 38.68 -15.76
CA ARG A 143 11.73 38.27 -16.55
C ARG A 143 11.70 36.76 -16.76
N GLU A 144 12.85 36.18 -17.03
CA GLU A 144 13.00 34.75 -17.28
C GLU A 144 12.68 33.91 -16.03
N VAL A 145 13.15 34.33 -14.84
CA VAL A 145 12.76 33.69 -13.56
C VAL A 145 11.25 33.69 -13.34
N ARG A 146 10.59 34.85 -13.62
CA ARG A 146 9.12 34.96 -13.50
C ARG A 146 8.41 34.07 -14.53
N SER A 147 8.93 34.06 -15.77
CA SER A 147 8.39 33.21 -16.85
C SER A 147 8.52 31.72 -16.51
N ALA A 148 9.70 31.27 -16.07
CA ALA A 148 9.95 29.91 -15.68
C ALA A 148 9.01 29.43 -14.56
N LEU A 149 8.88 30.20 -13.48
CA LEU A 149 7.97 29.84 -12.38
C LEU A 149 6.49 29.82 -12.79
N ARG A 150 6.06 30.77 -13.62
CA ARG A 150 4.69 30.80 -14.17
C ARG A 150 4.42 29.61 -15.07
N LEU A 151 5.39 29.26 -15.91
CA LEU A 151 5.29 28.08 -16.80
C LEU A 151 5.23 26.78 -15.99
N PHE A 152 6.08 26.65 -14.97
CA PHE A 152 6.05 25.52 -14.04
C PHE A 152 4.68 25.42 -13.33
N ALA A 153 4.20 26.52 -12.73
CA ALA A 153 2.92 26.55 -12.03
C ALA A 153 1.74 26.23 -12.96
N ALA A 154 1.74 26.77 -14.17
CA ALA A 154 0.72 26.48 -15.18
C ALA A 154 0.76 25.00 -15.62
N GLY A 155 1.95 24.44 -15.84
CA GLY A 155 2.13 23.04 -16.21
C GLY A 155 1.63 22.08 -15.13
N ILE A 156 1.98 22.33 -13.86
CA ILE A 156 1.48 21.49 -12.74
C ILE A 156 -0.02 21.71 -12.49
N THR A 157 -0.56 22.93 -12.74
CA THR A 157 -2.00 23.17 -12.70
C THR A 157 -2.73 22.36 -13.78
N ALA A 158 -2.18 22.28 -14.99
CA ALA A 158 -2.71 21.43 -16.06
C ALA A 158 -2.68 19.95 -15.66
N LEU A 159 -1.61 19.50 -15.02
CA LEU A 159 -1.52 18.14 -14.47
C LEU A 159 -2.62 17.91 -13.42
N ALA A 160 -2.86 18.85 -12.51
CA ALA A 160 -3.93 18.76 -11.52
C ALA A 160 -5.32 18.65 -12.18
N ALA A 161 -5.57 19.45 -13.22
CA ALA A 161 -6.81 19.38 -13.99
C ALA A 161 -6.98 18.00 -14.67
N ILE A 162 -5.92 17.48 -15.26
CA ILE A 162 -5.91 16.14 -15.87
C ILE A 162 -6.17 15.05 -14.82
N CYS A 163 -5.55 15.13 -13.64
CA CYS A 163 -5.83 14.19 -12.54
C CYS A 163 -7.31 14.20 -12.13
N ILE A 164 -7.92 15.40 -12.02
CA ILE A 164 -9.34 15.54 -11.69
C ILE A 164 -10.22 14.94 -12.80
N LEU A 165 -9.91 15.20 -14.07
CA LEU A 165 -10.66 14.65 -15.20
C LEU A 165 -10.62 13.10 -15.22
N PHE A 166 -9.45 12.51 -15.04
CA PHE A 166 -9.32 11.04 -14.97
C PHE A 166 -10.04 10.45 -13.75
N TRP A 167 -9.98 11.15 -12.62
CA TRP A 167 -10.71 10.74 -11.43
C TRP A 167 -12.22 10.75 -11.65
N LEU A 168 -12.77 11.81 -12.28
CA LEU A 168 -14.19 11.90 -12.65
C LEU A 168 -14.58 10.82 -13.66
N ALA A 169 -13.72 10.53 -14.62
CA ALA A 169 -13.92 9.47 -15.62
C ALA A 169 -13.74 8.04 -15.05
N LYS A 170 -13.31 7.91 -13.77
CA LYS A 170 -12.97 6.63 -13.12
C LYS A 170 -11.96 5.79 -13.92
N THR A 171 -11.04 6.44 -14.62
CA THR A 171 -10.00 5.82 -15.44
C THR A 171 -8.64 6.35 -15.01
N ALA A 172 -7.56 5.69 -15.42
CA ALA A 172 -6.20 6.16 -15.25
C ALA A 172 -5.49 6.19 -16.61
N PRO A 173 -4.61 7.16 -16.87
CA PRO A 173 -3.79 7.15 -18.07
C PRO A 173 -2.93 5.87 -18.12
N PRO A 174 -2.78 5.24 -19.30
CA PRO A 174 -1.96 4.02 -19.44
C PRO A 174 -0.50 4.21 -19.02
N LEU A 175 -0.01 5.45 -19.05
CA LEU A 175 1.36 5.82 -18.65
C LEU A 175 1.56 5.87 -17.12
N TRP A 176 0.47 5.88 -16.35
CA TRP A 176 0.51 5.96 -14.90
C TRP A 176 0.21 4.59 -14.32
N HIS A 177 1.21 3.92 -13.78
CA HIS A 177 1.05 2.63 -13.10
C HIS A 177 0.48 2.86 -11.69
N ASN A 178 -0.79 3.26 -11.64
CA ASN A 178 -1.39 3.82 -10.44
C ASN A 178 -2.88 3.43 -10.34
N GLU A 179 -3.17 2.14 -10.36
CA GLU A 179 -4.53 1.58 -10.45
C GLU A 179 -5.49 2.03 -9.34
N ARG A 180 -4.99 2.56 -8.22
CA ARG A 180 -5.81 2.87 -7.03
C ARG A 180 -5.62 4.25 -6.43
N ASN A 181 -4.63 5.03 -6.87
CA ASN A 181 -4.30 6.32 -6.26
C ASN A 181 -4.62 7.49 -7.20
N PHE A 182 -4.97 8.63 -6.63
CA PHE A 182 -5.13 9.88 -7.36
C PHE A 182 -3.76 10.45 -7.79
N GLY A 183 -3.62 10.79 -9.06
CA GLY A 183 -2.42 11.45 -9.59
C GLY A 183 -1.39 10.53 -10.23
N PRO A 184 -0.27 11.07 -10.71
CA PRO A 184 0.70 10.35 -11.53
C PRO A 184 1.70 9.48 -10.76
N PHE A 185 1.77 9.63 -9.44
CA PHE A 185 2.74 8.91 -8.61
C PHE A 185 2.14 7.67 -7.95
N PRO A 186 2.95 6.63 -7.70
CA PRO A 186 2.50 5.43 -6.99
C PRO A 186 2.03 5.72 -5.56
N ASN A 187 2.62 6.74 -4.91
CA ASN A 187 2.25 7.18 -3.58
C ASN A 187 1.51 8.52 -3.63
N ARG A 188 0.28 8.57 -3.11
CA ARG A 188 -0.53 9.79 -3.00
C ARG A 188 0.16 10.93 -2.25
N ASN A 189 1.07 10.65 -1.32
CA ASN A 189 1.81 11.69 -0.60
C ASN A 189 2.74 12.47 -1.54
N GLN A 190 3.34 11.82 -2.52
CA GLN A 190 4.18 12.45 -3.54
C GLN A 190 3.36 13.40 -4.42
N THR A 191 2.17 12.98 -4.84
CA THR A 191 1.22 13.86 -5.57
C THR A 191 0.81 15.05 -4.71
N GLY A 192 0.43 14.81 -3.45
CA GLY A 192 0.05 15.86 -2.50
C GLY A 192 1.18 16.84 -2.22
N ASN A 193 2.41 16.34 -2.09
CA ASN A 193 3.61 17.16 -1.93
C ASN A 193 3.78 18.10 -3.14
N LEU A 194 3.83 17.58 -4.36
CA LEU A 194 3.99 18.37 -5.57
C LEU A 194 2.94 19.49 -5.69
N PHE A 195 1.67 19.17 -5.48
CA PHE A 195 0.59 20.14 -5.55
C PHE A 195 0.65 21.18 -4.42
N GLY A 196 1.00 20.76 -3.20
CA GLY A 196 1.20 21.68 -2.07
C GLY A 196 2.31 22.69 -2.32
N LEU A 197 3.46 22.24 -2.85
CA LEU A 197 4.57 23.14 -3.22
C LEU A 197 4.15 24.11 -4.34
N THR A 198 3.41 23.61 -5.33
CA THR A 198 2.95 24.42 -6.46
C THR A 198 1.94 25.48 -6.03
N ALA A 199 1.06 25.19 -5.06
CA ALA A 199 0.13 26.17 -4.51
C ALA A 199 0.84 27.42 -3.96
N ILE A 200 2.01 27.24 -3.31
CA ILE A 200 2.82 28.36 -2.79
C ILE A 200 3.35 29.24 -3.95
N VAL A 201 3.78 28.60 -5.05
CA VAL A 201 4.23 29.31 -6.24
C VAL A 201 3.07 30.07 -6.91
N ILE A 202 1.88 29.47 -7.00
CA ILE A 202 0.67 30.09 -7.52
C ILE A 202 0.29 31.32 -6.70
N LEU A 203 0.34 31.23 -5.36
CA LEU A 203 0.10 32.39 -4.47
C LEU A 203 1.05 33.53 -4.77
N ALA A 204 2.34 33.23 -4.99
CA ALA A 204 3.34 34.26 -5.35
C ALA A 204 3.05 34.88 -6.72
N CYS A 205 2.65 34.09 -7.72
CA CYS A 205 2.29 34.60 -9.06
C CYS A 205 1.05 35.49 -9.02
N GLY A 206 0.00 35.05 -8.31
CA GLY A 206 -1.24 35.82 -8.15
C GLY A 206 -0.98 37.16 -7.44
N GLN A 207 -0.21 37.15 -6.36
CA GLN A 207 0.15 38.36 -5.63
C GLN A 207 0.98 39.35 -6.46
N ASP A 208 1.90 38.87 -7.33
CA ASP A 208 2.66 39.74 -8.25
C ASP A 208 1.73 40.41 -9.26
N ASP A 209 0.75 39.70 -9.81
CA ASP A 209 -0.21 40.24 -10.79
C ASP A 209 -1.22 41.19 -10.13
N ILE A 210 -1.68 40.96 -8.91
CA ILE A 210 -2.54 41.90 -8.13
C ILE A 210 -1.80 43.21 -7.94
N ARG A 211 -0.50 43.18 -7.55
CA ARG A 211 0.27 44.41 -7.32
C ARG A 211 0.58 45.21 -8.58
N LYS A 212 0.58 44.55 -9.72
CA LYS A 212 0.80 45.19 -11.05
C LYS A 212 -0.50 45.54 -11.74
N ASP A 213 -1.63 45.45 -11.02
CA ASP A 213 -2.98 45.70 -11.50
C ASP A 213 -3.30 44.92 -12.80
N ARG A 214 -2.86 43.66 -12.87
CA ARG A 214 -3.08 42.81 -14.03
C ARG A 214 -4.24 41.85 -13.72
N LYS A 215 -5.26 41.82 -14.55
CA LYS A 215 -6.44 40.93 -14.41
C LYS A 215 -6.08 39.43 -14.41
N ARG A 216 -4.84 39.08 -14.77
CA ARG A 216 -4.33 37.65 -14.73
C ARG A 216 -4.35 37.02 -13.34
N TRP A 217 -4.45 37.80 -12.26
CA TRP A 217 -4.61 37.24 -10.91
C TRP A 217 -5.83 36.33 -10.80
N ILE A 218 -6.88 36.55 -11.61
CA ILE A 218 -8.09 35.69 -11.65
C ILE A 218 -7.73 34.29 -12.14
N LEU A 219 -6.86 34.16 -13.14
CA LEU A 219 -6.38 32.86 -13.63
C LEU A 219 -5.58 32.12 -12.57
N TRP A 220 -4.76 32.83 -11.79
CA TRP A 220 -4.02 32.22 -10.67
C TRP A 220 -4.95 31.83 -9.53
N GLY A 221 -6.02 32.57 -9.30
CA GLY A 221 -7.09 32.18 -8.38
C GLY A 221 -7.75 30.86 -8.80
N ALA A 222 -8.14 30.77 -10.08
CA ALA A 222 -8.70 29.52 -10.63
C ALA A 222 -7.71 28.35 -10.57
N ALA A 223 -6.43 28.60 -10.89
CA ALA A 223 -5.37 27.59 -10.77
C ALA A 223 -5.22 27.09 -9.32
N LEU A 224 -5.29 28.01 -8.34
CA LEU A 224 -5.22 27.65 -6.94
C LEU A 224 -6.40 26.77 -6.51
N VAL A 225 -7.60 27.12 -6.94
CA VAL A 225 -8.81 26.31 -6.67
C VAL A 225 -8.67 24.91 -7.26
N LEU A 226 -8.20 24.77 -8.51
CA LEU A 226 -7.95 23.47 -9.13
C LEU A 226 -6.94 22.64 -8.34
N VAL A 227 -5.82 23.24 -7.96
CA VAL A 227 -4.76 22.54 -7.21
C VAL A 227 -5.24 22.15 -5.80
N ILE A 228 -5.98 23.02 -5.10
CA ILE A 228 -6.59 22.70 -3.80
C ILE A 228 -7.59 21.54 -3.94
N THR A 229 -8.46 21.58 -4.96
CA THR A 229 -9.39 20.49 -5.25
C THR A 229 -8.65 19.17 -5.48
N ALA A 230 -7.56 19.20 -6.27
CA ALA A 230 -6.73 18.01 -6.49
C ALA A 230 -6.07 17.48 -5.20
N ILE A 231 -5.62 18.37 -4.30
CA ILE A 231 -5.06 17.97 -2.99
C ILE A 231 -6.13 17.31 -2.11
N ILE A 232 -7.35 17.85 -2.10
CA ILE A 232 -8.47 17.29 -1.33
C ILE A 232 -8.84 15.90 -1.85
N LEU A 233 -9.02 15.76 -3.18
CA LEU A 233 -9.37 14.49 -3.84
C LEU A 233 -8.26 13.44 -3.72
N ASN A 234 -7.04 13.85 -3.51
CA ASN A 234 -5.90 12.96 -3.30
C ASN A 234 -5.87 12.31 -1.89
N PHE A 235 -6.67 12.80 -0.94
CA PHE A 235 -6.75 12.29 0.44
C PHE A 235 -5.38 12.16 1.15
N SER A 236 -4.40 13.02 0.83
CA SER A 236 -3.08 13.03 1.48
C SER A 236 -3.02 14.03 2.63
N ARG A 237 -2.83 13.52 3.86
CA ARG A 237 -2.58 14.35 5.05
C ARG A 237 -1.35 15.25 4.88
N ALA A 238 -0.28 14.69 4.31
CA ALA A 238 0.96 15.41 4.07
C ALA A 238 0.77 16.55 3.06
N GLY A 239 0.04 16.33 1.96
CA GLY A 239 -0.26 17.37 0.97
C GLY A 239 -1.03 18.55 1.57
N ILE A 240 -2.02 18.28 2.40
CA ILE A 240 -2.78 19.30 3.13
C ILE A 240 -1.87 20.03 4.12
N GLY A 241 -1.04 19.30 4.87
CA GLY A 241 -0.08 19.89 5.80
C GLY A 241 0.89 20.86 5.12
N ILE A 242 1.43 20.48 3.96
CA ILE A 242 2.31 21.35 3.15
C ILE A 242 1.56 22.58 2.63
N LEU A 243 0.33 22.41 2.12
CA LEU A 243 -0.50 23.51 1.67
C LEU A 243 -0.76 24.52 2.78
N VAL A 244 -1.17 24.06 3.95
CA VAL A 244 -1.47 24.91 5.11
C VAL A 244 -0.20 25.57 5.63
N ALA A 245 0.84 24.81 5.93
CA ALA A 245 2.12 25.34 6.45
C ALA A 245 2.75 26.34 5.47
N GLY A 246 2.78 26.00 4.18
CA GLY A 246 3.30 26.86 3.13
C GLY A 246 2.51 28.15 2.96
N SER A 247 1.18 28.06 2.99
CA SER A 247 0.31 29.24 2.91
C SER A 247 0.47 30.13 4.14
N VAL A 248 0.50 29.57 5.35
CA VAL A 248 0.72 30.31 6.58
C VAL A 248 2.08 31.00 6.59
N LEU A 249 3.15 30.30 6.22
CA LEU A 249 4.50 30.87 6.14
C LEU A 249 4.55 31.97 5.08
N TRP A 250 3.98 31.73 3.88
CA TRP A 250 3.95 32.72 2.81
C TRP A 250 3.18 33.97 3.21
N LEU A 251 1.96 33.80 3.69
CA LEU A 251 1.08 34.90 4.08
C LEU A 251 1.61 35.61 5.32
N GLY A 252 2.17 34.91 6.31
CA GLY A 252 2.77 35.46 7.52
C GLY A 252 3.92 36.42 7.20
N VAL A 253 4.86 35.97 6.35
CA VAL A 253 6.00 36.81 5.96
C VAL A 253 5.56 38.12 5.26
N PHE A 254 4.50 38.09 4.46
CA PHE A 254 4.03 39.24 3.71
C PHE A 254 2.98 40.08 4.43
N SER A 255 2.15 39.52 5.30
CA SER A 255 1.11 40.24 6.04
C SER A 255 1.65 40.98 7.25
N LEU A 256 2.55 40.36 8.00
CA LEU A 256 3.18 40.96 9.18
C LEU A 256 4.03 42.17 8.84
N ARG A 257 4.53 42.25 7.61
CA ARG A 257 5.37 43.37 7.13
C ARG A 257 4.58 44.63 6.77
N GLN A 258 3.27 44.55 6.49
CA GLN A 258 2.47 45.67 6.03
C GLN A 258 1.12 45.75 6.76
N ARG A 259 1.13 45.87 8.08
CA ARG A 259 -0.02 45.93 9.05
C ARG A 259 -1.33 46.56 8.51
N SER A 260 -1.78 46.17 7.31
CA SER A 260 -3.04 46.59 6.72
C SER A 260 -4.15 45.65 7.14
N PRO A 261 -5.22 46.13 7.81
CA PRO A 261 -6.36 45.29 8.26
C PRO A 261 -7.00 44.51 7.12
N SER A 262 -7.08 45.07 5.93
CA SER A 262 -7.66 44.43 4.74
C SER A 262 -6.87 43.23 4.26
N ARG A 263 -5.56 43.17 4.48
CA ARG A 263 -4.70 42.05 4.08
C ARG A 263 -4.74 40.94 5.10
N ILE A 264 -4.83 41.27 6.38
CA ILE A 264 -5.05 40.31 7.44
C ILE A 264 -6.41 39.62 7.23
N ALA A 265 -7.43 40.43 6.91
CA ALA A 265 -8.76 39.88 6.57
C ALA A 265 -8.72 38.92 5.36
N LEU A 266 -7.96 39.26 4.32
CA LEU A 266 -7.81 38.38 3.14
C LEU A 266 -7.11 37.07 3.48
N VAL A 267 -6.09 37.08 4.33
CA VAL A 267 -5.42 35.89 4.83
C VAL A 267 -6.35 35.00 5.65
N VAL A 268 -7.06 35.62 6.60
CA VAL A 268 -8.04 34.96 7.44
C VAL A 268 -9.16 34.38 6.59
N SER A 269 -9.68 35.12 5.61
CA SER A 269 -10.72 34.63 4.69
C SER A 269 -10.23 33.45 3.84
N PHE A 270 -8.98 33.48 3.36
CA PHE A 270 -8.39 32.35 2.61
C PHE A 270 -8.24 31.10 3.49
N LEU A 271 -7.75 31.28 4.72
CA LEU A 271 -7.61 30.15 5.67
C LEU A 271 -8.97 29.59 6.08
N LEU A 272 -9.98 30.46 6.27
CA LEU A 272 -11.35 30.03 6.55
C LEU A 272 -11.96 29.31 5.34
N LEU A 273 -11.75 29.80 4.13
CA LEU A 273 -12.22 29.13 2.91
C LEU A 273 -11.56 27.76 2.76
N LEU A 274 -10.25 27.66 3.01
CA LEU A 274 -9.52 26.40 2.98
C LEU A 274 -10.04 25.42 4.05
N LEU A 275 -10.28 25.90 5.27
CA LEU A 275 -10.85 25.13 6.35
C LEU A 275 -12.28 24.67 6.01
N THR A 276 -13.10 25.56 5.47
CA THR A 276 -14.47 25.23 5.06
C THR A 276 -14.47 24.19 3.94
N ALA A 277 -13.61 24.35 2.93
CA ALA A 277 -13.47 23.37 1.86
C ALA A 277 -13.01 22.01 2.39
N LEU A 278 -12.07 21.97 3.35
CA LEU A 278 -11.62 20.77 4.02
C LEU A 278 -12.75 20.11 4.83
N LEU A 279 -13.58 20.90 5.52
CA LEU A 279 -14.71 20.38 6.31
C LEU A 279 -15.83 19.82 5.41
N LEU A 280 -16.14 20.50 4.30
CA LEU A 280 -17.22 20.11 3.40
C LEU A 280 -16.86 18.92 2.50
N PHE A 281 -15.64 18.88 2.00
CA PHE A 281 -15.21 17.89 1.00
C PHE A 281 -14.15 16.89 1.51
N GLY A 282 -13.62 17.12 2.71
CA GLY A 282 -12.54 16.33 3.28
C GLY A 282 -12.98 15.21 4.24
N GLY A 283 -14.25 14.76 4.22
CA GLY A 283 -14.79 13.82 5.20
C GLY A 283 -13.88 12.59 5.45
N GLN A 284 -13.53 11.85 4.39
CA GLN A 284 -12.60 10.71 4.50
C GLN A 284 -11.18 11.10 4.96
N THR A 285 -10.76 12.34 4.65
CA THR A 285 -9.47 12.86 5.10
C THR A 285 -9.54 13.25 6.57
N LEU A 286 -10.64 13.87 6.99
CA LEU A 286 -10.88 14.25 8.39
C LEU A 286 -11.02 13.03 9.30
N GLU A 287 -11.67 11.95 8.86
CA GLU A 287 -11.71 10.68 9.59
C GLU A 287 -10.30 10.14 9.89
N ARG A 288 -9.36 10.36 8.97
CA ARG A 288 -7.95 9.99 9.17
C ARG A 288 -7.20 10.91 10.13
N PHE A 289 -7.69 12.13 10.38
CA PHE A 289 -7.17 13.06 11.38
C PHE A 289 -7.82 12.88 12.76
N HIS A 290 -8.79 11.96 12.92
CA HIS A 290 -9.42 11.73 14.20
C HIS A 290 -8.37 11.39 15.27
N LEU A 291 -8.16 12.33 16.19
CA LEU A 291 -7.19 12.23 17.30
C LEU A 291 -7.45 10.99 18.17
N ARG A 292 -8.70 10.50 18.22
CA ARG A 292 -9.07 9.27 18.92
C ARG A 292 -8.39 8.03 18.32
N ASN A 293 -8.26 7.96 17.00
CA ASN A 293 -7.55 6.85 16.33
C ASN A 293 -6.03 6.98 16.49
N LEU A 294 -5.50 8.21 16.60
CA LEU A 294 -4.10 8.47 16.92
C LEU A 294 -3.77 8.20 18.39
N ALA A 295 -4.69 8.50 19.31
CA ALA A 295 -4.51 8.23 20.74
C ALA A 295 -4.65 6.74 21.08
N ASN A 296 -5.58 6.02 20.43
CA ASN A 296 -5.79 4.58 20.65
C ASN A 296 -4.75 3.70 19.97
N ALA A 297 -4.16 4.16 18.86
CA ALA A 297 -3.12 3.42 18.15
C ALA A 297 -1.71 3.66 18.69
N GLY A 298 -1.49 4.53 19.66
CA GLY A 298 -0.18 4.91 20.18
C GLY A 298 0.82 5.32 19.07
N ILE A 299 1.50 6.43 19.17
CA ILE A 299 2.52 6.87 18.20
C ILE A 299 3.58 5.78 17.97
N SER A 300 3.84 4.97 18.99
CA SER A 300 4.77 3.82 18.97
C SER A 300 4.32 2.65 18.08
N ASN A 301 3.04 2.55 17.72
CA ASN A 301 2.49 1.49 16.87
C ASN A 301 2.43 1.86 15.38
N ASP A 302 2.82 3.08 14.98
CA ASP A 302 2.98 3.39 13.57
C ASP A 302 4.12 2.55 12.99
N PHE A 303 3.80 1.79 11.94
CA PHE A 303 4.72 0.91 11.23
C PHE A 303 6.05 1.59 10.82
N ARG A 304 6.03 2.90 10.55
CA ARG A 304 7.21 3.70 10.21
C ARG A 304 8.28 3.69 11.31
N TRP A 305 7.87 3.81 12.58
CA TRP A 305 8.83 3.80 13.68
C TRP A 305 9.53 2.45 13.83
N ARG A 306 8.84 1.37 13.52
CA ARG A 306 9.42 0.03 13.47
C ARG A 306 10.43 -0.09 12.33
N ILE A 307 10.10 0.42 11.14
CA ILE A 307 11.04 0.51 10.02
C ILE A 307 12.26 1.34 10.43
N PHE A 308 12.09 2.50 11.03
CA PHE A 308 13.18 3.36 11.47
C PHE A 308 14.11 2.63 12.44
N SER A 309 13.58 1.86 13.40
CA SER A 309 14.37 1.06 14.34
C SER A 309 15.28 0.07 13.60
N ASP A 310 14.73 -0.71 12.67
CA ASP A 310 15.52 -1.69 11.90
C ASP A 310 16.51 -0.99 10.94
N VAL A 311 16.14 0.13 10.34
CA VAL A 311 17.03 0.94 9.49
C VAL A 311 18.22 1.48 10.28
N PHE A 312 18.01 1.98 11.51
CA PHE A 312 19.13 2.42 12.36
C PHE A 312 20.06 1.27 12.74
N GLN A 313 19.55 0.06 12.90
CA GLN A 313 20.39 -1.11 13.11
C GLN A 313 21.24 -1.41 11.86
N LEU A 314 20.64 -1.39 10.66
CA LEU A 314 21.35 -1.56 9.39
C LEU A 314 22.43 -0.48 9.18
N ILE A 315 22.14 0.79 9.50
CA ILE A 315 23.12 1.89 9.46
C ILE A 315 24.27 1.65 10.44
N ARG A 316 23.98 1.14 11.64
CA ARG A 316 25.02 0.82 12.63
C ARG A 316 25.96 -0.26 12.14
N ASP A 317 25.43 -1.25 11.43
CA ASP A 317 26.21 -2.36 10.89
C ASP A 317 26.96 -2.00 9.61
N SER A 318 26.58 -0.93 8.91
CA SER A 318 27.21 -0.45 7.68
C SER A 318 27.45 1.09 7.72
N PRO A 319 28.25 1.61 8.69
CA PRO A 319 28.20 3.02 9.07
C PRO A 319 28.86 3.99 8.07
N TRP A 320 29.99 3.61 7.47
CA TRP A 320 30.86 4.59 6.82
C TRP A 320 30.47 4.99 5.41
N VAL A 321 30.23 4.02 4.54
CA VAL A 321 29.95 4.19 3.11
C VAL A 321 28.62 3.57 2.70
N GLY A 322 27.86 3.05 3.68
CA GLY A 322 26.56 2.44 3.48
C GLY A 322 26.60 1.13 2.69
N ILE A 323 25.45 0.75 2.17
CA ILE A 323 25.25 -0.52 1.42
C ILE A 323 25.32 -0.34 -0.11
N GLY A 324 25.52 0.89 -0.60
CA GLY A 324 25.50 1.27 -2.01
C GLY A 324 24.11 1.63 -2.51
N LEU A 325 24.05 2.56 -3.48
CA LEU A 325 22.79 3.07 -4.05
C LEU A 325 21.96 1.96 -4.68
N GLY A 326 20.64 1.95 -4.39
CA GLY A 326 19.67 1.03 -4.95
C GLY A 326 19.64 -0.37 -4.33
N ASN A 327 20.38 -0.62 -3.24
CA ASN A 327 20.40 -1.93 -2.55
C ASN A 327 19.45 -2.00 -1.35
N PHE A 328 18.78 -0.90 -0.99
CA PHE A 328 17.99 -0.86 0.23
C PHE A 328 16.96 -1.98 0.30
N GLU A 329 16.13 -2.12 -0.72
CA GLU A 329 15.02 -3.07 -0.75
C GLU A 329 15.46 -4.51 -0.47
N ASP A 330 16.51 -4.96 -1.15
CA ASP A 330 16.95 -6.35 -1.10
C ASP A 330 17.73 -6.68 0.18
N VAL A 331 18.57 -5.75 0.65
CA VAL A 331 19.32 -5.93 1.89
C VAL A 331 18.40 -5.80 3.10
N PHE A 332 17.52 -4.80 3.11
CA PHE A 332 16.62 -4.55 4.23
C PHE A 332 15.59 -5.66 4.44
N ALA A 333 15.18 -6.35 3.38
CA ALA A 333 14.21 -7.44 3.47
C ALA A 333 14.64 -8.52 4.48
N VAL A 334 15.93 -8.84 4.52
CA VAL A 334 16.51 -9.86 5.42
C VAL A 334 16.84 -9.30 6.80
N PHE A 335 16.84 -7.97 6.94
CA PHE A 335 17.29 -7.28 8.15
C PHE A 335 16.16 -6.91 9.11
N ARG A 336 14.93 -7.15 8.71
CA ARG A 336 13.74 -6.75 9.45
C ARG A 336 13.47 -7.62 10.66
N ALA A 337 13.43 -7.00 11.84
CA ALA A 337 13.01 -7.64 13.09
C ALA A 337 11.80 -6.93 13.70
N ALA A 338 11.94 -5.64 14.06
CA ALA A 338 10.87 -4.85 14.66
C ALA A 338 9.74 -4.53 13.66
N SER A 339 10.09 -4.34 12.38
CA SER A 339 9.15 -4.02 11.31
C SER A 339 8.64 -5.26 10.58
N TYR A 340 8.78 -6.46 11.17
CA TYR A 340 8.24 -7.68 10.59
C TYR A 340 6.71 -7.56 10.44
N SER A 341 6.21 -7.72 9.22
CA SER A 341 4.79 -7.64 8.88
C SER A 341 4.53 -8.37 7.56
N ASP A 342 3.28 -8.53 7.19
CA ASP A 342 2.82 -9.11 5.92
C ASP A 342 3.24 -8.35 4.65
N ARG A 343 3.81 -7.14 4.80
CA ARG A 343 4.21 -6.28 3.67
C ARG A 343 5.71 -6.10 3.59
N ARG A 344 6.26 -6.25 2.36
CA ARG A 344 7.65 -5.91 2.06
C ARG A 344 7.86 -4.40 2.19
N ALA A 345 8.91 -3.98 2.89
CA ALA A 345 9.32 -2.59 2.95
C ALA A 345 10.30 -2.29 1.81
N ILE A 346 9.82 -1.64 0.76
CA ILE A 346 10.62 -1.28 -0.42
C ILE A 346 11.47 -0.01 -0.23
N HIS A 347 11.24 0.74 0.85
CA HIS A 347 11.98 1.95 1.20
C HIS A 347 11.85 2.26 2.69
N PRO A 348 12.76 3.07 3.27
CA PRO A 348 12.79 3.38 4.71
C PRO A 348 11.78 4.44 5.17
N GLU A 349 10.76 4.77 4.40
CA GLU A 349 9.75 5.80 4.71
C GLU A 349 10.33 7.21 5.00
N SER A 350 11.60 7.44 4.63
CA SER A 350 12.30 8.71 4.78
C SER A 350 13.41 8.85 3.75
N ASP A 351 13.44 9.97 3.00
CA ASP A 351 14.51 10.27 2.05
C ASP A 351 15.88 10.38 2.73
N TRP A 352 15.93 10.96 3.94
CA TRP A 352 17.15 11.17 4.68
C TRP A 352 17.73 9.87 5.22
N LEU A 353 16.87 8.97 5.74
CA LEU A 353 17.31 7.65 6.16
C LEU A 353 17.75 6.79 4.98
N TRP A 354 17.09 6.93 3.83
CA TRP A 354 17.48 6.22 2.62
C TRP A 354 18.86 6.60 2.16
N LEU A 355 19.10 7.92 2.02
CA LEU A 355 20.42 8.42 1.66
C LEU A 355 21.50 7.97 2.66
N TRP A 356 21.19 8.01 3.96
CA TRP A 356 22.09 7.60 5.02
C TRP A 356 22.42 6.10 4.97
N THR A 357 21.43 5.26 4.76
CA THR A 357 21.62 3.80 4.66
C THR A 357 22.48 3.43 3.45
N GLU A 358 22.24 4.07 2.31
CA GLU A 358 22.92 3.72 1.06
C GLU A 358 24.32 4.33 0.91
N LEU A 359 24.56 5.52 1.45
CA LEU A 359 25.83 6.24 1.33
C LEU A 359 26.59 6.46 2.65
N GLY A 360 26.02 6.03 3.78
CA GLY A 360 26.64 6.10 5.10
C GLY A 360 26.79 7.51 5.71
N TRP A 361 27.48 7.60 6.83
CA TRP A 361 27.69 8.82 7.59
C TRP A 361 28.36 9.95 6.81
N LEU A 362 29.29 9.59 5.91
CA LEU A 362 30.01 10.60 5.12
C LEU A 362 29.04 11.41 4.23
N ALA A 363 28.00 10.77 3.70
CA ALA A 363 26.96 11.49 2.94
C ALA A 363 26.21 12.49 3.82
N VAL A 364 25.89 12.14 5.05
CA VAL A 364 25.19 13.05 5.99
C VAL A 364 26.04 14.29 6.24
N VAL A 365 27.33 14.13 6.49
CA VAL A 365 28.27 15.24 6.68
C VAL A 365 28.33 16.14 5.42
N LEU A 366 28.50 15.53 4.25
CA LEU A 366 28.53 16.27 2.98
C LEU A 366 27.24 17.04 2.70
N VAL A 367 26.09 16.44 2.99
CA VAL A 367 24.78 17.12 2.84
C VAL A 367 24.65 18.27 3.81
N ILE A 368 25.06 18.13 5.07
CA ILE A 368 25.04 19.23 6.06
C ILE A 368 25.95 20.38 5.59
N VAL A 369 27.17 20.07 5.13
CA VAL A 369 28.07 21.09 4.57
C VAL A 369 27.43 21.75 3.35
N GLY A 370 26.83 21.00 2.46
CA GLY A 370 26.11 21.50 1.30
C GLY A 370 24.97 22.45 1.70
N LEU A 371 24.16 22.09 2.69
CA LEU A 371 23.07 22.93 3.22
C LEU A 371 23.63 24.24 3.82
N ILE A 372 24.72 24.19 4.57
CA ILE A 372 25.39 25.41 5.11
C ILE A 372 25.82 26.32 3.96
N LEU A 373 26.44 25.77 2.90
CA LEU A 373 26.83 26.53 1.74
C LEU A 373 25.64 27.15 1.00
N LEU A 374 24.54 26.41 0.89
CA LEU A 374 23.28 26.89 0.30
C LEU A 374 22.70 28.05 1.12
N VAL A 375 22.60 27.90 2.45
CA VAL A 375 22.11 28.95 3.35
C VAL A 375 22.96 30.22 3.20
N ARG A 376 24.29 30.11 3.16
CA ARG A 376 25.17 31.26 2.92
C ARG A 376 24.92 31.92 1.58
N LYS A 377 24.56 31.18 0.53
CA LYS A 377 24.23 31.73 -0.78
C LYS A 377 22.83 32.39 -0.83
N ILE A 378 21.89 31.90 -0.05
CA ILE A 378 20.53 32.49 0.03
C ILE A 378 20.56 33.87 0.74
N TYR A 379 21.39 34.02 1.76
CA TYR A 379 21.47 35.26 2.55
C TYR A 379 22.25 36.36 1.86
N PRO A 380 21.81 37.65 1.89
CA PRO A 380 20.57 38.16 2.44
C PRO A 380 19.35 37.95 1.49
N LEU A 381 18.25 37.48 2.05
CA LEU A 381 16.99 37.27 1.31
C LEU A 381 16.34 38.55 0.79
N ARG A 382 16.76 39.70 1.34
CA ARG A 382 16.09 41.00 1.16
C ARG A 382 16.52 41.78 -0.06
N GLU A 383 17.53 41.36 -0.78
CA GLU A 383 18.06 42.07 -1.94
C GLU A 383 17.49 41.53 -3.26
N GLY A 384 17.08 42.48 -4.14
CA GLY A 384 16.65 42.21 -5.51
C GLY A 384 15.14 42.23 -5.77
N SER A 385 14.80 42.53 -7.02
CA SER A 385 13.43 42.72 -7.50
C SER A 385 12.59 41.41 -7.56
N ASN A 386 13.21 40.22 -7.46
CA ASN A 386 12.53 38.92 -7.45
C ASN A 386 12.34 38.29 -6.06
N GLN A 387 12.50 39.09 -4.99
CA GLN A 387 12.45 38.59 -3.61
C GLN A 387 11.27 37.67 -3.32
N ARG A 388 10.07 37.94 -3.86
CA ARG A 388 8.86 37.13 -3.62
C ARG A 388 8.97 35.75 -4.22
N TYR A 389 9.38 35.66 -5.48
CA TYR A 389 9.54 34.39 -6.18
C TYR A 389 10.63 33.56 -5.53
N ARG A 390 11.74 34.17 -5.13
CA ARG A 390 12.82 33.49 -4.38
C ARG A 390 12.33 32.95 -3.04
N LEU A 391 11.56 33.75 -2.30
CA LEU A 391 11.03 33.34 -1.00
C LEU A 391 9.98 32.22 -1.13
N ALA A 392 9.04 32.30 -2.10
CA ALA A 392 8.08 31.23 -2.36
C ALA A 392 8.79 29.93 -2.71
N SER A 393 9.77 29.98 -3.59
CA SER A 393 10.57 28.84 -4.00
C SER A 393 11.38 28.25 -2.83
N LEU A 394 11.92 29.10 -1.94
CA LEU A 394 12.63 28.68 -0.73
C LEU A 394 11.70 27.98 0.27
N ILE A 395 10.52 28.55 0.54
CA ILE A 395 9.52 27.94 1.42
C ILE A 395 9.15 26.57 0.87
N ALA A 396 8.88 26.46 -0.43
CA ALA A 396 8.56 25.19 -1.07
C ALA A 396 9.72 24.19 -0.93
N ALA A 397 10.97 24.58 -1.20
CA ALA A 397 12.13 23.70 -1.07
C ALA A 397 12.36 23.21 0.38
N ILE A 398 12.18 24.09 1.38
CA ILE A 398 12.28 23.72 2.80
C ILE A 398 11.17 22.71 3.17
N LEU A 399 9.94 22.97 2.77
CA LEU A 399 8.82 22.04 3.05
C LEU A 399 9.01 20.69 2.38
N PHE A 400 9.59 20.66 1.17
CA PHE A 400 9.98 19.41 0.53
C PHE A 400 11.01 18.64 1.35
N ALA A 401 12.06 19.31 1.80
CA ALA A 401 13.11 18.69 2.63
C ALA A 401 12.59 18.19 3.98
N LEU A 402 11.68 18.94 4.61
CA LEU A 402 11.01 18.53 5.86
C LEU A 402 10.07 17.33 5.64
N HIS A 403 9.34 17.31 4.52
CA HIS A 403 8.50 16.19 4.15
C HIS A 403 9.32 14.90 3.93
N GLY A 404 10.54 15.02 3.39
CA GLY A 404 11.48 13.93 3.23
C GLY A 404 11.93 13.24 4.55
N LEU A 405 11.64 13.83 5.73
CA LEU A 405 11.84 13.15 7.02
C LEU A 405 10.86 11.98 7.23
N VAL A 406 9.69 12.03 6.62
CA VAL A 406 8.57 11.10 6.84
C VAL A 406 7.98 10.52 5.54
N ASP A 407 8.63 10.77 4.41
CA ASP A 407 8.24 10.25 3.08
C ASP A 407 9.46 10.22 2.14
N VAL A 408 9.30 9.58 0.98
CA VAL A 408 10.39 9.33 0.01
C VAL A 408 10.16 10.07 -1.32
N SER A 409 9.73 11.31 -1.25
CA SER A 409 9.48 12.14 -2.43
C SER A 409 10.76 12.52 -3.18
N GLY A 410 11.91 12.59 -2.50
CA GLY A 410 13.22 12.92 -3.08
C GLY A 410 13.80 11.84 -3.97
N HIS A 411 13.39 10.60 -3.80
CA HIS A 411 13.81 9.46 -4.64
C HIS A 411 12.96 9.26 -5.90
N ARG A 412 12.06 10.21 -6.21
CA ARG A 412 11.26 10.20 -7.45
C ARG A 412 11.67 11.36 -8.33
N VAL A 413 12.07 11.06 -9.57
CA VAL A 413 12.60 12.05 -10.51
C VAL A 413 11.65 13.24 -10.69
N GLY A 414 10.34 13.01 -10.83
CA GLY A 414 9.37 14.10 -11.02
C GLY A 414 9.35 15.09 -9.87
N THR A 415 9.25 14.61 -8.63
CA THR A 415 9.18 15.47 -7.43
C THR A 415 10.54 16.05 -7.06
N SER A 416 11.64 15.28 -7.19
CA SER A 416 12.99 15.77 -6.89
C SER A 416 13.44 16.86 -7.87
N PHE A 417 13.18 16.67 -9.18
CA PHE A 417 13.51 17.71 -10.18
C PHE A 417 12.70 18.99 -9.97
N ALA A 418 11.43 18.87 -9.58
CA ALA A 418 10.59 20.00 -9.23
C ALA A 418 11.14 20.74 -7.98
N ALA A 419 11.52 20.02 -6.94
CA ALA A 419 12.09 20.60 -5.73
C ALA A 419 13.45 21.26 -5.98
N ILE A 420 14.32 20.62 -6.76
CA ILE A 420 15.62 21.16 -7.17
C ILE A 420 15.45 22.41 -8.03
N PHE A 421 14.47 22.42 -8.96
CA PHE A 421 14.14 23.62 -9.72
C PHE A 421 13.76 24.79 -8.81
N LEU A 422 12.86 24.55 -7.85
CA LEU A 422 12.45 25.58 -6.88
C LEU A 422 13.63 26.04 -6.00
N LEU A 423 14.47 25.11 -5.54
CA LEU A 423 15.69 25.42 -4.80
C LEU A 423 16.62 26.32 -5.63
N GLY A 424 16.89 25.97 -6.88
CA GLY A 424 17.73 26.75 -7.77
C GLY A 424 17.21 28.17 -8.00
N ILE A 425 15.90 28.33 -8.19
CA ILE A 425 15.26 29.66 -8.29
C ILE A 425 15.42 30.48 -6.99
N SER A 426 15.37 29.83 -5.82
CA SER A 426 15.57 30.50 -4.53
C SER A 426 16.98 31.07 -4.37
N LEU A 427 17.97 30.42 -4.98
CA LEU A 427 19.39 30.78 -4.95
C LEU A 427 19.75 31.81 -6.01
N HIS A 428 18.86 32.08 -6.94
CA HIS A 428 19.15 32.91 -8.11
C HIS A 428 19.50 34.36 -7.72
N ARG A 429 20.69 34.73 -8.11
CA ARG A 429 21.21 36.12 -8.00
C ARG A 429 22.03 36.45 -9.23
N PRO A 430 22.06 37.71 -9.65
CA PRO A 430 23.00 38.16 -10.64
C PRO A 430 24.43 38.08 -10.06
N HIS A 431 25.23 37.19 -10.57
CA HIS A 431 26.63 37.01 -10.16
C HIS A 431 27.58 37.24 -11.33
N SER A 432 28.71 37.80 -11.06
CA SER A 432 29.79 38.09 -12.02
C SER A 432 30.84 36.94 -12.04
N PHE A 433 30.45 35.71 -12.32
CA PHE A 433 31.44 34.63 -12.47
C PHE A 433 32.02 34.62 -13.88
N LYS A 434 33.35 34.34 -14.00
CA LYS A 434 33.99 34.13 -15.30
C LYS A 434 33.57 32.78 -15.88
N PRO A 435 33.29 32.66 -17.19
CA PRO A 435 32.98 31.40 -17.82
C PRO A 435 34.20 30.45 -17.78
N SER A 436 33.97 29.19 -17.57
CA SER A 436 35.00 28.15 -17.53
C SER A 436 34.78 27.10 -18.64
N ARG A 437 35.77 26.92 -19.52
CA ARG A 437 35.75 25.91 -20.58
C ARG A 437 35.76 24.49 -20.02
N SER A 438 36.52 24.24 -18.94
CA SER A 438 36.61 22.92 -18.33
C SER A 438 35.26 22.45 -17.78
N VAL A 439 34.49 23.36 -17.16
CA VAL A 439 33.12 23.05 -16.70
C VAL A 439 32.26 22.68 -17.90
N SER A 440 32.30 23.44 -18.99
CA SER A 440 31.48 23.13 -20.16
C SER A 440 31.84 21.81 -20.83
N ILE A 441 33.12 21.46 -20.88
CA ILE A 441 33.57 20.18 -21.43
C ILE A 441 33.09 19.03 -20.55
N LEU A 442 33.29 19.13 -19.21
CA LEU A 442 32.85 18.12 -18.25
C LEU A 442 31.34 17.86 -18.40
N PHE A 443 30.52 18.92 -18.44
CA PHE A 443 29.07 18.74 -18.53
C PHE A 443 28.62 18.24 -19.92
N ARG A 444 29.36 18.46 -21.00
CA ARG A 444 29.10 17.79 -22.28
C ARG A 444 29.39 16.29 -22.20
N LEU A 445 30.46 15.90 -21.54
CA LEU A 445 30.77 14.47 -21.35
C LEU A 445 29.68 13.78 -20.53
N ILE A 446 29.27 14.41 -19.40
CA ILE A 446 28.15 13.94 -18.60
C ILE A 446 26.88 13.89 -19.47
N GLY A 447 26.61 14.91 -20.27
CA GLY A 447 25.47 14.96 -21.18
C GLY A 447 25.46 13.81 -22.19
N LEU A 448 26.62 13.47 -22.74
CA LEU A 448 26.72 12.31 -23.65
C LEU A 448 26.40 10.98 -22.91
N ILE A 449 26.93 10.78 -21.71
CA ILE A 449 26.64 9.60 -20.90
C ILE A 449 25.15 9.51 -20.59
N LEU A 450 24.53 10.61 -20.11
CA LEU A 450 23.12 10.65 -19.78
C LEU A 450 22.24 10.39 -21.02
N LEU A 451 22.59 10.95 -22.17
CA LEU A 451 21.87 10.71 -23.43
C LEU A 451 21.95 9.24 -23.84
N VAL A 452 23.13 8.65 -23.83
CA VAL A 452 23.32 7.25 -24.25
C VAL A 452 22.60 6.30 -23.29
N VAL A 453 22.79 6.48 -21.99
CA VAL A 453 22.19 5.61 -20.98
C VAL A 453 20.66 5.79 -20.93
N GLY A 454 20.15 7.02 -20.91
CA GLY A 454 18.72 7.28 -20.90
C GLY A 454 18.01 6.72 -22.13
N SER A 455 18.61 6.90 -23.32
CA SER A 455 18.08 6.31 -24.56
C SER A 455 18.13 4.77 -24.55
N SER A 456 19.21 4.18 -24.01
CA SER A 456 19.33 2.72 -23.89
C SER A 456 18.22 2.15 -22.98
N TRP A 457 17.88 2.83 -21.88
CA TRP A 457 16.78 2.39 -21.02
C TRP A 457 15.44 2.38 -21.74
N VAL A 458 15.16 3.45 -22.51
CA VAL A 458 13.91 3.53 -23.29
C VAL A 458 13.83 2.39 -24.29
N VAL A 459 14.90 2.18 -25.06
CA VAL A 459 14.96 1.12 -26.09
C VAL A 459 14.88 -0.28 -25.45
N ALA A 460 15.56 -0.48 -24.32
CA ALA A 460 15.56 -1.76 -23.65
C ALA A 460 14.19 -2.12 -23.05
N VAL A 461 13.47 -1.14 -22.46
CA VAL A 461 12.11 -1.37 -21.96
C VAL A 461 11.16 -1.70 -23.12
N GLN A 462 11.18 -0.91 -24.20
CA GLN A 462 10.27 -1.13 -25.34
C GLN A 462 10.55 -2.45 -26.07
N GLY A 463 11.81 -2.82 -26.20
CA GLY A 463 12.23 -4.04 -26.90
C GLY A 463 12.38 -5.26 -25.98
N GLN A 464 12.03 -5.17 -24.70
CA GLN A 464 12.25 -6.22 -23.70
C GLN A 464 13.67 -6.80 -23.70
N LYS A 465 14.67 -5.95 -24.00
CA LYS A 465 16.07 -6.39 -24.13
C LYS A 465 16.73 -6.54 -22.76
N LEU A 466 17.55 -7.57 -22.63
CA LEU A 466 18.38 -7.81 -21.47
C LEU A 466 19.58 -6.84 -21.50
N LEU A 467 19.47 -5.77 -20.71
CA LEU A 467 20.51 -4.76 -20.52
C LEU A 467 21.00 -4.83 -19.07
N PRO A 468 22.32 -4.83 -18.77
CA PRO A 468 22.83 -4.85 -17.42
C PRO A 468 22.23 -3.73 -16.55
N GLY A 469 21.75 -4.08 -15.35
CA GLY A 469 21.13 -3.16 -14.41
C GLY A 469 19.62 -3.39 -14.21
N SER A 470 18.96 -2.47 -13.55
CA SER A 470 17.55 -2.62 -13.13
C SER A 470 16.56 -2.86 -14.29
N VAL A 471 16.81 -2.24 -15.46
CA VAL A 471 15.97 -2.46 -16.65
C VAL A 471 16.03 -3.91 -17.11
N GLY A 472 17.25 -4.47 -17.24
CA GLY A 472 17.41 -5.85 -17.68
C GLY A 472 16.89 -6.86 -16.67
N VAL A 473 17.01 -6.57 -15.38
CA VAL A 473 16.42 -7.41 -14.31
C VAL A 473 14.90 -7.41 -14.41
N THR A 474 14.28 -6.25 -14.59
CA THR A 474 12.81 -6.17 -14.78
C THR A 474 12.36 -6.94 -16.02
N ASN A 475 13.08 -6.78 -17.15
CA ASN A 475 12.78 -7.51 -18.37
C ASN A 475 13.01 -9.03 -18.21
N ALA A 476 14.06 -9.44 -17.49
CA ALA A 476 14.31 -10.85 -17.19
C ALA A 476 13.17 -11.49 -16.37
N LYS A 477 12.65 -10.78 -15.37
CA LYS A 477 11.47 -11.23 -14.60
C LYS A 477 10.24 -11.41 -15.49
N GLN A 478 9.97 -10.44 -16.37
CA GLN A 478 8.82 -10.51 -17.29
C GLN A 478 8.97 -11.67 -18.26
N LEU A 479 10.13 -11.82 -18.89
CA LEU A 479 10.41 -12.93 -19.81
C LEU A 479 10.31 -14.27 -19.08
N ALA A 480 10.94 -14.41 -17.93
CA ALA A 480 10.85 -15.63 -17.13
C ALA A 480 9.39 -16.00 -16.75
N THR A 481 8.56 -15.01 -16.49
CA THR A 481 7.13 -15.23 -16.20
C THR A 481 6.38 -15.74 -17.43
N ILE A 482 6.68 -15.20 -18.61
CA ILE A 482 6.09 -15.63 -19.91
C ILE A 482 6.56 -17.03 -20.22
N ASP A 483 7.88 -17.26 -20.21
CA ASP A 483 8.50 -18.55 -20.56
C ASP A 483 8.02 -19.68 -19.63
N ASN A 484 7.89 -19.43 -18.32
CA ASN A 484 7.32 -20.41 -17.38
C ASN A 484 5.85 -20.75 -17.71
N ARG A 485 5.04 -19.76 -18.14
CA ARG A 485 3.66 -20.02 -18.56
C ARG A 485 3.59 -20.82 -19.87
N GLU A 486 4.49 -20.55 -20.78
CA GLU A 486 4.62 -21.25 -22.08
C GLU A 486 5.36 -22.58 -21.96
N ARG A 487 5.84 -22.92 -20.75
CA ARG A 487 6.65 -24.12 -20.46
C ARG A 487 8.01 -24.16 -21.17
N ASN A 488 8.56 -23.00 -21.47
CA ASN A 488 9.90 -22.83 -22.02
C ASN A 488 10.97 -22.81 -20.90
N PHE A 489 11.02 -23.88 -20.11
CA PHE A 489 11.81 -23.90 -18.88
C PHE A 489 13.30 -23.70 -19.07
N THR A 490 13.87 -24.17 -20.18
CA THR A 490 15.29 -23.98 -20.49
C THR A 490 15.61 -22.49 -20.72
N GLU A 491 14.72 -21.77 -21.42
CA GLU A 491 14.88 -20.35 -21.64
C GLU A 491 14.69 -19.55 -20.34
N THR A 492 13.71 -19.94 -19.51
CA THR A 492 13.56 -19.37 -18.16
C THR A 492 14.87 -19.45 -17.36
N ILE A 493 15.55 -20.62 -17.35
CA ILE A 493 16.81 -20.80 -16.62
C ILE A 493 17.90 -19.87 -17.20
N ALA A 494 18.00 -19.75 -18.52
CA ALA A 494 18.98 -18.89 -19.18
C ALA A 494 18.77 -17.41 -18.85
N VAL A 495 17.54 -16.93 -18.99
CA VAL A 495 17.14 -15.54 -18.73
C VAL A 495 17.33 -15.17 -17.25
N THR A 496 16.84 -16.01 -16.35
CA THR A 496 16.98 -15.78 -14.90
C THR A 496 18.43 -15.84 -14.44
N THR A 497 19.23 -16.77 -14.94
CA THR A 497 20.68 -16.85 -14.67
C THR A 497 21.40 -15.59 -15.15
N THR A 498 21.00 -15.03 -16.28
CA THR A 498 21.53 -13.76 -16.76
C THR A 498 21.15 -12.61 -15.85
N GLY A 499 19.87 -12.52 -15.43
CA GLY A 499 19.40 -11.52 -14.48
C GLY A 499 20.11 -11.59 -13.12
N LEU A 500 20.34 -12.79 -12.59
CA LEU A 500 21.03 -13.02 -11.33
C LEU A 500 22.52 -12.61 -11.34
N LYS A 501 23.17 -12.55 -12.49
CA LYS A 501 24.51 -11.94 -12.60
C LYS A 501 24.49 -10.43 -12.29
N TRP A 502 23.37 -9.77 -12.52
CA TRP A 502 23.19 -8.33 -12.28
C TRP A 502 22.55 -8.02 -10.94
N ALA A 503 21.62 -8.87 -10.51
CA ALA A 503 20.90 -8.76 -9.25
C ALA A 503 20.92 -10.07 -8.47
N PRO A 504 22.08 -10.42 -7.83
CA PRO A 504 22.21 -11.68 -7.08
C PRO A 504 21.33 -11.77 -5.83
N LEU A 505 20.66 -10.70 -5.42
CA LEU A 505 19.73 -10.68 -4.29
C LEU A 505 18.26 -10.65 -4.72
N ASP A 506 17.96 -10.83 -5.99
CA ASP A 506 16.58 -10.82 -6.48
C ASP A 506 15.90 -12.18 -6.25
N TRP A 507 14.98 -12.21 -5.29
CA TRP A 507 14.27 -13.43 -4.90
C TRP A 507 13.33 -13.96 -6.01
N GLU A 508 12.74 -13.09 -6.82
CA GLU A 508 11.80 -13.48 -7.88
C GLU A 508 12.51 -14.25 -9.00
N LEU A 509 13.74 -13.85 -9.32
CA LEU A 509 14.55 -14.57 -10.31
C LEU A 509 14.95 -15.96 -9.81
N TYR A 510 15.33 -16.10 -8.53
CA TYR A 510 15.58 -17.43 -7.93
C TYR A 510 14.32 -18.28 -7.93
N PHE A 511 13.20 -17.72 -7.52
CA PHE A 511 11.93 -18.44 -7.50
C PHE A 511 11.52 -18.91 -8.90
N SER A 512 11.58 -18.02 -9.90
CA SER A 512 11.23 -18.35 -11.29
C SER A 512 12.14 -19.44 -11.87
N ARG A 513 13.44 -19.41 -11.53
CA ARG A 513 14.40 -20.43 -11.94
C ARG A 513 14.13 -21.78 -11.24
N ALA A 514 13.85 -21.74 -9.94
CA ALA A 514 13.51 -22.93 -9.17
C ALA A 514 12.26 -23.64 -9.72
N VAL A 515 11.25 -22.86 -10.16
CA VAL A 515 10.05 -23.41 -10.82
C VAL A 515 10.44 -24.19 -12.09
N ALA A 516 11.24 -23.56 -12.96
CA ALA A 516 11.69 -24.19 -14.20
C ALA A 516 12.57 -25.44 -13.94
N GLU A 517 13.47 -25.39 -12.97
CA GLU A 517 14.32 -26.50 -12.56
C GLU A 517 13.51 -27.68 -12.00
N ALA A 518 12.48 -27.40 -11.19
CA ALA A 518 11.57 -28.40 -10.65
C ALA A 518 10.78 -29.12 -11.76
N GLU A 519 10.30 -28.40 -12.76
CA GLU A 519 9.59 -28.97 -13.92
C GLU A 519 10.53 -29.82 -14.79
N LEU A 520 11.81 -29.44 -14.90
CA LEU A 520 12.85 -30.24 -15.55
C LEU A 520 13.41 -31.37 -14.68
N LYS A 521 12.85 -31.60 -13.49
CA LYS A 521 13.27 -32.63 -12.53
C LYS A 521 14.70 -32.45 -11.98
N GLN A 522 15.22 -31.23 -12.00
CA GLN A 522 16.51 -30.86 -11.41
C GLN A 522 16.29 -30.52 -9.91
N THR A 523 15.89 -31.48 -9.12
CA THR A 523 15.38 -31.30 -7.76
C THR A 523 16.35 -30.54 -6.84
N ASP A 524 17.64 -30.88 -6.85
CA ASP A 524 18.65 -30.27 -5.96
C ASP A 524 18.89 -28.80 -6.27
N ASN A 525 18.91 -28.44 -7.56
CA ASN A 525 19.02 -27.05 -8.00
C ASN A 525 17.78 -26.24 -7.57
N ALA A 526 16.60 -26.77 -7.85
CA ALA A 526 15.33 -26.16 -7.48
C ALA A 526 15.22 -25.93 -5.97
N LEU A 527 15.57 -26.91 -5.13
CA LEU A 527 15.59 -26.78 -3.66
C LEU A 527 16.54 -25.69 -3.20
N THR A 528 17.73 -25.63 -3.81
CA THR A 528 18.71 -24.60 -3.50
C THR A 528 18.17 -23.20 -3.82
N ASP A 529 17.54 -23.03 -4.98
CA ASP A 529 17.01 -21.75 -5.40
C ASP A 529 15.72 -21.36 -4.67
N PHE A 530 14.83 -22.29 -4.34
CA PHE A 530 13.72 -22.03 -3.43
C PHE A 530 14.20 -21.60 -2.03
N ARG A 531 15.25 -22.23 -1.51
CA ARG A 531 15.85 -21.85 -0.23
C ARG A 531 16.41 -20.43 -0.29
N ARG A 532 17.09 -20.05 -1.37
CA ARG A 532 17.57 -18.68 -1.62
C ARG A 532 16.43 -17.68 -1.71
N ALA A 533 15.41 -17.98 -2.49
CA ALA A 533 14.23 -17.13 -2.63
C ALA A 533 13.53 -16.91 -1.28
N ARG A 534 13.32 -17.97 -0.48
CA ARG A 534 12.71 -17.85 0.86
C ARG A 534 13.55 -17.06 1.85
N PHE A 535 14.88 -17.11 1.73
CA PHE A 535 15.77 -16.29 2.55
C PHE A 535 15.71 -14.82 2.18
N LEU A 536 15.74 -14.50 0.88
CA LEU A 536 15.70 -13.14 0.38
C LEU A 536 14.31 -12.49 0.50
N GLU A 537 13.26 -13.30 0.60
CA GLU A 537 11.90 -12.86 0.89
C GLU A 537 11.35 -13.65 2.09
N PRO A 538 11.71 -13.27 3.32
CA PRO A 538 11.37 -14.03 4.53
C PRO A 538 9.93 -13.84 5.00
N ILE A 539 9.21 -12.85 4.47
CA ILE A 539 7.91 -12.41 5.01
C ILE A 539 6.74 -13.05 4.27
N SER A 540 6.79 -13.13 2.94
CA SER A 540 5.68 -13.65 2.14
C SER A 540 5.41 -15.12 2.43
N TYR A 541 4.17 -15.43 2.80
CA TYR A 541 3.70 -16.81 2.89
C TYR A 541 3.35 -17.39 1.51
N GLU A 542 3.08 -16.53 0.54
CA GLU A 542 2.69 -16.93 -0.82
C GLU A 542 3.81 -17.70 -1.52
N LEU A 543 5.06 -17.33 -1.24
CA LEU A 543 6.22 -17.96 -1.84
C LEU A 543 6.36 -19.44 -1.42
N PRO A 544 6.45 -19.82 -0.14
CA PRO A 544 6.47 -21.22 0.26
C PRO A 544 5.14 -21.95 -0.02
N LEU A 545 4.01 -21.24 -0.10
CA LEU A 545 2.74 -21.83 -0.54
C LEU A 545 2.81 -22.25 -2.01
N ALA A 546 3.33 -21.39 -2.89
CA ALA A 546 3.51 -21.69 -4.30
C ALA A 546 4.54 -22.81 -4.51
N GLU A 547 5.66 -22.81 -3.80
CA GLU A 547 6.65 -23.88 -3.79
C GLU A 547 6.01 -25.23 -3.43
N GLY A 548 5.21 -25.26 -2.37
CA GLY A 548 4.51 -26.48 -1.98
C GLY A 548 3.53 -27.00 -3.03
N ASN A 549 2.85 -26.08 -3.74
CA ASN A 549 1.97 -26.47 -4.85
C ASN A 549 2.74 -27.08 -6.04
N ILE A 550 3.97 -26.65 -6.29
CA ILE A 550 4.84 -27.20 -7.35
C ILE A 550 5.27 -28.62 -6.99
N TRP A 551 5.67 -28.85 -5.74
CA TRP A 551 6.10 -30.18 -5.27
C TRP A 551 4.98 -31.17 -5.05
N LEU A 552 3.72 -30.73 -5.01
CA LEU A 552 2.59 -31.54 -4.55
C LEU A 552 2.43 -32.87 -5.30
N SER A 553 2.67 -32.88 -6.60
CA SER A 553 2.51 -34.06 -7.45
C SER A 553 3.75 -34.97 -7.52
N SER A 554 4.94 -34.37 -7.36
CA SER A 554 6.22 -35.06 -7.57
C SER A 554 6.91 -35.46 -6.26
N GLN A 555 6.84 -34.61 -5.24
CA GLN A 555 7.58 -34.73 -3.98
C GLN A 555 6.70 -34.27 -2.78
N PRO A 556 5.69 -35.03 -2.34
CA PRO A 556 4.74 -34.61 -1.30
C PRO A 556 5.38 -34.19 0.03
N VAL A 557 6.53 -34.79 0.40
CA VAL A 557 7.27 -34.44 1.61
C VAL A 557 7.84 -33.03 1.53
N LEU A 558 8.37 -32.65 0.36
CA LEU A 558 8.85 -31.30 0.12
C LEU A 558 7.69 -30.30 0.10
N ALA A 559 6.57 -30.67 -0.49
CA ALA A 559 5.34 -29.88 -0.44
C ALA A 559 4.91 -29.59 1.00
N ALA A 560 4.91 -30.62 1.86
CA ALA A 560 4.58 -30.48 3.28
C ALA A 560 5.54 -29.53 4.01
N THR A 561 6.82 -29.61 3.72
CA THR A 561 7.84 -28.75 4.35
C THR A 561 7.62 -27.28 3.95
N ALA A 562 7.38 -27.03 2.67
CA ALA A 562 7.09 -25.69 2.17
C ALA A 562 5.76 -25.16 2.73
N TRP A 563 4.71 -25.97 2.81
CA TRP A 563 3.42 -25.60 3.35
C TRP A 563 3.46 -25.29 4.86
N ARG A 564 4.24 -26.05 5.66
CA ARG A 564 4.46 -25.70 7.08
C ARG A 564 5.10 -24.32 7.22
N GLU A 565 6.06 -24.01 6.38
CA GLU A 565 6.67 -22.67 6.36
C GLU A 565 5.67 -21.59 5.92
N ALA A 566 4.81 -21.86 4.93
CA ALA A 566 3.74 -20.95 4.53
C ALA A 566 2.79 -20.65 5.69
N LEU A 567 2.34 -21.67 6.41
CA LEU A 567 1.47 -21.53 7.59
C LEU A 567 2.17 -20.77 8.72
N ARG A 568 3.46 -20.99 8.93
CA ARG A 568 4.24 -20.24 9.93
C ARG A 568 4.28 -18.76 9.63
N ARG A 569 4.38 -18.39 8.33
CA ARG A 569 4.44 -16.98 7.87
C ARG A 569 3.08 -16.31 7.78
N ALA A 570 2.00 -17.06 7.62
CA ALA A 570 0.67 -16.53 7.31
C ALA A 570 0.01 -15.74 8.47
N GLY A 571 0.51 -15.84 9.71
CA GLY A 571 -0.04 -15.08 10.83
C GLY A 571 -1.56 -15.27 10.98
N PRO A 572 -2.36 -14.19 10.94
CA PRO A 572 -3.82 -14.27 11.06
C PRO A 572 -4.51 -14.99 9.88
N ASP A 573 -3.86 -15.08 8.72
CA ASP A 573 -4.45 -15.66 7.50
C ASP A 573 -4.26 -17.16 7.39
N ARG A 574 -3.71 -17.83 8.43
CA ARG A 574 -3.39 -19.28 8.43
C ARG A 574 -4.55 -20.16 7.98
N ALA A 575 -5.74 -19.91 8.50
CA ALA A 575 -6.94 -20.69 8.15
C ALA A 575 -7.27 -20.57 6.65
N GLY A 576 -7.20 -19.36 6.07
CA GLY A 576 -7.42 -19.11 4.66
C GLY A 576 -6.36 -19.77 3.77
N VAL A 577 -5.10 -19.67 4.18
CA VAL A 577 -3.96 -20.31 3.50
C VAL A 577 -4.14 -21.83 3.50
N PHE A 578 -4.51 -22.41 4.65
CA PHE A 578 -4.76 -23.84 4.75
C PHE A 578 -5.96 -24.30 3.92
N ALA A 579 -7.04 -23.53 3.90
CA ALA A 579 -8.18 -23.79 3.02
C ALA A 579 -7.77 -23.81 1.53
N SER A 580 -6.85 -22.91 1.11
CA SER A 580 -6.25 -22.91 -0.22
C SER A 580 -5.44 -24.19 -0.50
N MET A 581 -4.64 -24.67 0.46
CA MET A 581 -3.91 -25.95 0.36
C MET A 581 -4.87 -27.12 0.17
N LEU A 582 -5.93 -27.18 0.98
CA LEU A 582 -6.98 -28.21 0.88
C LEU A 582 -7.71 -28.18 -0.47
N SER A 583 -7.87 -27.00 -1.10
CA SER A 583 -8.50 -26.89 -2.40
C SER A 583 -7.62 -27.38 -3.56
N LYS A 584 -6.31 -27.26 -3.42
CA LYS A 584 -5.32 -27.66 -4.42
C LYS A 584 -4.94 -29.14 -4.33
N ALA A 585 -4.96 -29.67 -3.11
CA ALA A 585 -4.55 -31.04 -2.84
C ALA A 585 -5.59 -32.07 -3.25
N SER A 586 -5.15 -33.13 -3.93
CA SER A 586 -5.98 -34.30 -4.16
C SER A 586 -6.02 -35.14 -2.89
N LEU A 587 -7.18 -35.24 -2.25
CA LEU A 587 -7.40 -36.13 -1.10
C LEU A 587 -7.34 -37.64 -1.44
N ARG A 588 -7.14 -37.97 -2.73
CA ARG A 588 -6.95 -39.36 -3.19
C ARG A 588 -5.53 -39.89 -2.94
N SER A 589 -4.54 -39.03 -2.78
CA SER A 589 -3.19 -39.43 -2.41
C SER A 589 -3.11 -39.69 -0.91
N THR A 590 -2.75 -40.89 -0.52
CA THR A 590 -2.63 -41.32 0.90
C THR A 590 -1.62 -40.44 1.66
N GLU A 591 -0.51 -40.11 1.02
CA GLU A 591 0.56 -39.31 1.62
C GLU A 591 0.16 -37.87 1.81
N VAL A 592 -0.46 -37.24 0.80
CA VAL A 592 -0.98 -35.85 0.88
C VAL A 592 -2.06 -35.78 1.94
N SER A 593 -2.99 -36.76 1.99
CA SER A 593 -4.05 -36.82 3.00
C SER A 593 -3.50 -36.93 4.41
N ARG A 594 -2.44 -37.72 4.63
CA ARG A 594 -1.77 -37.85 5.93
C ARG A 594 -1.16 -36.50 6.35
N ILE A 595 -0.45 -35.84 5.46
CA ILE A 595 0.16 -34.52 5.72
C ILE A 595 -0.90 -33.46 6.07
N LEU A 596 -1.99 -33.42 5.31
CA LEU A 596 -3.09 -32.48 5.58
C LEU A 596 -3.80 -32.80 6.90
N ALA A 597 -3.94 -34.07 7.24
CA ALA A 597 -4.49 -34.50 8.53
C ALA A 597 -3.58 -34.05 9.70
N GLU A 598 -2.28 -34.23 9.58
CA GLU A 598 -1.31 -33.79 10.59
C GLU A 598 -1.36 -32.26 10.77
N LEU A 599 -1.42 -31.51 9.67
CA LEU A 599 -1.53 -30.06 9.71
C LEU A 599 -2.88 -29.59 10.29
N GLY A 600 -3.99 -30.22 9.86
CA GLY A 600 -5.34 -29.84 10.26
C GLY A 600 -5.61 -30.07 11.75
N VAL A 601 -4.93 -31.03 12.39
CA VAL A 601 -5.08 -31.26 13.83
C VAL A 601 -4.02 -30.58 14.68
N SER A 602 -3.08 -29.85 14.06
CA SER A 602 -1.95 -29.22 14.75
C SER A 602 -2.34 -27.98 15.58
N SER A 603 -3.43 -27.29 15.20
CA SER A 603 -3.91 -26.09 15.89
C SER A 603 -5.39 -25.84 15.56
N HIS A 604 -6.11 -25.18 16.49
CA HIS A 604 -7.56 -24.94 16.39
C HIS A 604 -7.98 -24.16 15.14
N ASP A 605 -7.19 -23.16 14.69
CA ASP A 605 -7.44 -22.36 13.51
C ASP A 605 -7.39 -23.15 12.19
N LEU A 606 -6.65 -24.25 12.14
CA LEU A 606 -6.58 -25.15 10.99
C LEU A 606 -7.62 -26.28 11.07
N ALA A 607 -8.13 -26.58 12.27
CA ALA A 607 -9.04 -27.69 12.50
C ALA A 607 -10.36 -27.53 11.72
N LEU A 608 -11.00 -26.36 11.79
CA LEU A 608 -12.28 -26.12 11.15
C LEU A 608 -12.23 -26.23 9.62
N PRO A 609 -11.28 -25.59 8.90
CA PRO A 609 -11.13 -25.80 7.45
C PRO A 609 -10.93 -27.26 7.05
N TYR A 610 -10.20 -28.02 7.88
CA TYR A 610 -9.95 -29.44 7.64
C TYR A 610 -11.22 -30.29 7.84
N LEU A 611 -11.87 -30.15 9.00
CA LEU A 611 -13.10 -30.88 9.34
C LEU A 611 -14.24 -30.59 8.35
N ALA A 612 -14.27 -29.38 7.77
CA ALA A 612 -15.22 -29.05 6.71
C ALA A 612 -15.05 -29.86 5.42
N ARG A 613 -13.93 -30.56 5.22
CA ARG A 613 -13.61 -31.30 3.99
C ARG A 613 -13.66 -32.81 4.12
N ILE A 614 -13.64 -33.33 5.33
CA ILE A 614 -13.63 -34.77 5.63
C ILE A 614 -14.95 -35.22 6.27
N SER A 615 -15.23 -36.49 6.29
CA SER A 615 -16.45 -37.08 6.88
C SER A 615 -16.22 -38.51 7.37
N GLY A 616 -17.16 -39.06 8.13
CA GLY A 616 -17.14 -40.47 8.61
C GLY A 616 -15.93 -40.78 9.49
N ALA A 617 -15.25 -41.85 9.19
CA ALA A 617 -14.14 -42.36 10.01
C ALA A 617 -12.95 -41.37 10.06
N ASP A 618 -12.69 -40.62 8.98
CA ASP A 618 -11.61 -39.64 8.94
C ASP A 618 -11.92 -38.42 9.82
N PHE A 619 -13.17 -37.98 9.81
CA PHE A 619 -13.67 -36.92 10.69
C PHE A 619 -13.51 -37.31 12.16
N ASN A 620 -13.97 -38.52 12.54
CA ASN A 620 -13.94 -38.98 13.91
C ASN A 620 -12.48 -39.14 14.41
N ARG A 621 -11.57 -39.62 13.56
CA ARG A 621 -10.14 -39.71 13.90
C ARG A 621 -9.50 -38.34 14.11
N ALA A 622 -9.81 -37.39 13.24
CA ALA A 622 -9.30 -36.03 13.36
C ALA A 622 -9.84 -35.35 14.62
N LEU A 623 -11.14 -35.46 14.86
CA LEU A 623 -11.79 -34.92 16.04
C LEU A 623 -11.24 -35.49 17.33
N ALA A 624 -11.01 -36.83 17.40
CA ALA A 624 -10.42 -37.46 18.55
C ALA A 624 -9.04 -36.89 18.89
N LYS A 625 -8.21 -36.63 17.88
CA LYS A 625 -6.90 -35.99 18.09
C LYS A 625 -7.02 -34.53 18.53
N ILE A 626 -7.99 -33.77 18.03
CA ILE A 626 -8.25 -32.42 18.47
C ILE A 626 -8.66 -32.39 19.93
N LEU A 627 -9.55 -33.30 20.34
CA LEU A 627 -10.00 -33.46 21.73
C LEU A 627 -8.89 -34.01 22.66
N GLU A 628 -7.94 -34.80 22.15
CA GLU A 628 -6.76 -35.20 22.89
C GLU A 628 -5.83 -34.03 23.20
N ASN A 629 -5.69 -33.10 22.25
CA ASN A 629 -4.85 -31.89 22.40
C ASN A 629 -5.53 -30.78 23.23
N ASP A 630 -6.85 -30.64 23.14
CA ASP A 630 -7.65 -29.61 23.84
C ASP A 630 -8.98 -30.26 24.31
N PRO A 631 -9.00 -31.00 25.44
CA PRO A 631 -10.17 -31.71 25.91
C PRO A 631 -11.38 -30.82 26.25
N GLU A 632 -11.16 -29.57 26.61
CA GLU A 632 -12.18 -28.59 26.99
C GLU A 632 -12.56 -27.66 25.84
N LEU A 633 -11.93 -27.81 24.66
CA LEU A 633 -12.06 -26.88 23.53
C LEU A 633 -11.82 -25.42 23.93
N SER A 634 -10.88 -25.21 24.87
CA SER A 634 -10.58 -23.90 25.46
C SER A 634 -9.94 -22.93 24.48
N SER A 635 -9.26 -23.44 23.46
CA SER A 635 -8.64 -22.65 22.41
C SER A 635 -9.65 -22.15 21.35
N PHE A 636 -10.87 -22.74 21.30
CA PHE A 636 -11.90 -22.36 20.34
C PHE A 636 -12.78 -21.23 20.85
N SER A 637 -13.00 -20.22 20.04
CA SER A 637 -13.99 -19.17 20.33
C SER A 637 -15.43 -19.75 20.25
N GLU A 638 -16.38 -18.99 20.80
CA GLU A 638 -17.79 -19.37 20.78
C GLU A 638 -18.33 -19.66 19.36
N THR A 639 -17.94 -18.84 18.40
CA THR A 639 -18.32 -19.01 16.99
C THR A 639 -17.66 -20.24 16.36
N GLU A 640 -16.42 -20.54 16.72
CA GLU A 640 -15.71 -21.73 16.25
C GLU A 640 -16.29 -22.99 16.87
N LYS A 641 -16.68 -22.99 18.15
CA LYS A 641 -17.40 -24.10 18.77
C LYS A 641 -18.70 -24.41 18.04
N LEU A 642 -19.51 -23.37 17.74
CA LEU A 642 -20.74 -23.57 16.98
C LEU A 642 -20.47 -24.23 15.62
N ALA A 643 -19.44 -23.80 14.89
CA ALA A 643 -19.06 -24.41 13.62
C ALA A 643 -18.57 -25.85 13.78
N LEU A 644 -17.74 -26.13 14.80
CA LEU A 644 -17.23 -27.45 15.11
C LEU A 644 -18.35 -28.45 15.37
N PHE A 645 -19.30 -28.11 16.26
CA PHE A 645 -20.41 -28.96 16.60
C PHE A 645 -21.40 -29.12 15.45
N ALA A 646 -21.58 -28.10 14.59
CA ALA A 646 -22.33 -28.23 13.35
C ALA A 646 -21.70 -29.27 12.42
N TYR A 647 -20.38 -29.20 12.17
CA TYR A 647 -19.68 -30.21 11.37
C TYR A 647 -19.74 -31.59 12.00
N TRP A 648 -19.60 -31.72 13.35
CA TRP A 648 -19.70 -32.98 14.04
C TRP A 648 -21.06 -33.63 13.81
N SER A 649 -22.12 -32.87 13.93
CA SER A 649 -23.49 -33.36 13.72
C SER A 649 -23.79 -33.80 12.27
N GLU A 650 -23.14 -33.19 11.28
CA GLU A 650 -23.36 -33.43 9.86
C GLU A 650 -22.46 -34.52 9.30
N ARG A 651 -21.23 -34.64 9.80
CA ARG A 651 -20.15 -35.40 9.17
C ARG A 651 -19.52 -36.44 10.07
N GLY A 652 -19.70 -36.32 11.38
CA GLY A 652 -19.16 -37.24 12.38
C GLY A 652 -20.16 -38.25 12.91
N ASP A 653 -19.77 -38.93 14.00
CA ASP A 653 -20.62 -39.89 14.70
C ASP A 653 -21.55 -39.16 15.67
N ALA A 654 -22.85 -39.19 15.34
CA ALA A 654 -23.89 -38.56 16.14
C ALA A 654 -24.06 -39.22 17.53
N ALA A 655 -23.79 -40.53 17.66
CA ALA A 655 -23.84 -41.21 18.94
C ALA A 655 -22.71 -40.78 19.86
N GLU A 656 -21.51 -40.54 19.30
CA GLU A 656 -20.39 -40.01 20.06
C GLU A 656 -20.62 -38.57 20.48
N LEU A 657 -21.26 -37.75 19.60
CA LEU A 657 -21.67 -36.38 19.93
C LEU A 657 -22.60 -36.38 21.14
N SER A 658 -23.62 -37.23 21.18
CA SER A 658 -24.55 -37.33 22.31
C SER A 658 -23.86 -37.78 23.59
N ARG A 659 -22.95 -38.76 23.49
CA ARG A 659 -22.13 -39.20 24.64
C ARG A 659 -21.17 -38.09 25.14
N ALA A 660 -20.58 -37.35 24.24
CA ALA A 660 -19.67 -36.24 24.55
C ALA A 660 -20.38 -35.11 25.30
N THR A 661 -21.58 -34.71 24.87
CA THR A 661 -22.40 -33.68 25.56
C THR A 661 -22.93 -34.16 26.92
N THR A 662 -23.07 -35.45 27.14
CA THR A 662 -23.38 -36.03 28.47
C THR A 662 -22.18 -35.91 29.42
N ARG A 663 -20.97 -36.07 28.90
CA ARG A 663 -19.72 -35.93 29.66
C ARG A 663 -19.37 -34.45 29.92
N HIS A 664 -19.66 -33.58 28.96
CA HIS A 664 -19.43 -32.15 28.97
C HIS A 664 -20.73 -31.37 28.72
N PRO A 665 -21.58 -31.17 29.78
CA PRO A 665 -22.88 -30.53 29.65
C PRO A 665 -22.80 -29.06 29.15
N ASP A 666 -21.68 -28.38 29.34
CA ASP A 666 -21.35 -27.06 28.86
C ASP A 666 -21.25 -26.98 27.32
N TRP A 667 -21.08 -28.08 26.62
CA TRP A 667 -21.08 -28.15 25.15
C TRP A 667 -22.49 -28.21 24.55
N LEU A 668 -23.50 -28.54 25.35
CA LEU A 668 -24.87 -28.73 24.86
C LEU A 668 -25.46 -27.47 24.19
N PRO A 669 -25.19 -26.23 24.64
CA PRO A 669 -25.65 -25.03 23.92
C PRO A 669 -25.18 -24.93 22.47
N TYR A 670 -24.03 -25.50 22.13
CA TYR A 670 -23.45 -25.49 20.77
C TYR A 670 -23.85 -26.71 19.96
N ALA A 671 -24.06 -27.85 20.63
CA ALA A 671 -24.29 -29.16 20.02
C ALA A 671 -25.76 -29.55 19.94
N TRP A 672 -26.65 -28.82 20.61
CA TRP A 672 -28.06 -29.20 20.85
C TRP A 672 -28.82 -29.67 19.60
N LEU A 673 -28.58 -29.04 18.44
CA LEU A 673 -29.27 -29.39 17.20
C LEU A 673 -28.87 -30.79 16.70
N GLY A 674 -27.60 -31.13 16.82
CA GLY A 674 -27.06 -32.46 16.47
C GLY A 674 -27.56 -33.53 17.41
N VAL A 675 -27.57 -33.21 18.72
CA VAL A 675 -28.11 -34.13 19.74
C VAL A 675 -29.60 -34.32 19.54
N ALA A 676 -30.38 -33.29 19.32
CA ALA A 676 -31.81 -33.37 19.07
C ALA A 676 -32.14 -34.24 17.82
N LYS A 677 -31.39 -34.09 16.74
CA LYS A 677 -31.52 -34.96 15.56
C LYS A 677 -31.21 -36.43 15.86
N TYR A 678 -30.17 -36.69 16.67
CA TYR A 678 -29.79 -38.01 17.09
C TYR A 678 -30.89 -38.67 17.95
N ASP A 679 -31.39 -37.94 18.97
CA ASP A 679 -32.46 -38.41 19.86
C ASP A 679 -33.74 -38.72 19.05
N ALA A 680 -34.08 -37.82 18.10
CA ALA A 680 -35.23 -38.05 17.20
C ALA A 680 -35.06 -39.33 16.33
N THR A 681 -33.84 -39.60 15.88
CA THR A 681 -33.54 -40.80 15.08
C THR A 681 -33.65 -42.08 15.92
N ASN A 682 -33.35 -42.00 17.22
CA ASN A 682 -33.50 -43.08 18.18
C ASN A 682 -34.90 -43.15 18.83
N ASN A 683 -35.88 -42.43 18.25
CA ASN A 683 -37.28 -42.38 18.68
C ASN A 683 -37.51 -41.71 20.07
N ASP A 684 -36.52 -41.00 20.61
CA ASP A 684 -36.69 -40.15 21.77
C ASP A 684 -37.10 -38.73 21.33
N LEU A 685 -38.29 -38.65 20.77
CA LEU A 685 -38.84 -37.43 20.18
C LEU A 685 -39.18 -36.37 21.23
N ARG A 686 -39.38 -36.79 22.49
CA ARG A 686 -39.60 -35.89 23.62
C ARG A 686 -38.31 -35.13 23.92
N ALA A 687 -37.21 -35.81 24.20
CA ALA A 687 -35.92 -35.21 24.47
C ALA A 687 -35.48 -34.28 23.32
N ALA A 688 -35.63 -34.74 22.07
CA ALA A 688 -35.34 -33.92 20.89
C ALA A 688 -36.12 -32.62 20.87
N TYR A 689 -37.44 -32.63 21.16
CA TYR A 689 -38.25 -31.41 21.18
C TYR A 689 -37.90 -30.48 22.37
N GLU A 690 -37.67 -31.05 23.57
CA GLU A 690 -37.25 -30.28 24.76
C GLU A 690 -35.96 -29.50 24.53
N LEU A 691 -34.97 -30.06 23.80
CA LEU A 691 -33.75 -29.37 23.41
C LEU A 691 -34.05 -28.15 22.53
N THR A 692 -35.02 -28.25 21.61
CA THR A 692 -35.39 -27.12 20.75
C THR A 692 -35.99 -25.95 21.53
N GLN A 693 -36.73 -26.24 22.62
CA GLN A 693 -37.31 -25.21 23.47
C GLN A 693 -36.27 -24.54 24.37
N ARG A 694 -35.26 -25.28 24.75
CA ARG A 694 -34.21 -24.78 25.68
C ARG A 694 -33.12 -23.99 24.99
N TYR A 695 -32.72 -24.38 23.78
CA TYR A 695 -31.55 -23.84 23.08
C TYR A 695 -31.87 -23.25 21.71
N GLY A 696 -33.08 -23.44 21.19
CA GLY A 696 -33.51 -22.88 19.91
C GLY A 696 -33.55 -21.34 19.96
N GLU A 697 -33.34 -20.69 18.81
CA GLU A 697 -33.43 -19.24 18.72
C GLU A 697 -34.83 -18.73 19.11
N PRO A 698 -34.93 -17.61 19.83
CA PRO A 698 -36.20 -17.00 20.19
C PRO A 698 -37.00 -16.65 18.94
N VAL A 699 -38.22 -17.21 18.85
CA VAL A 699 -39.12 -16.93 17.72
C VAL A 699 -39.76 -15.57 17.86
N ALA A 700 -39.63 -14.71 16.85
CA ALA A 700 -40.25 -13.40 16.81
C ALA A 700 -41.76 -13.56 16.65
N LEU A 701 -42.53 -13.41 17.72
CA LEU A 701 -43.98 -13.50 17.73
C LEU A 701 -44.62 -12.10 17.63
N PRO A 702 -45.84 -11.96 17.02
CA PRO A 702 -46.51 -10.69 16.94
C PRO A 702 -46.87 -10.11 18.32
N ARG A 703 -46.86 -8.79 18.45
CA ARG A 703 -47.32 -8.11 19.67
C ARG A 703 -48.82 -8.19 19.79
N ILE A 704 -49.33 -8.50 20.97
CA ILE A 704 -50.77 -8.47 21.26
C ILE A 704 -51.22 -7.01 21.35
N THR A 705 -52.25 -6.69 20.59
CA THR A 705 -52.79 -5.31 20.49
C THR A 705 -54.18 -5.19 21.05
N SER A 706 -54.87 -6.32 21.32
CA SER A 706 -56.27 -6.27 21.87
C SER A 706 -56.43 -7.05 23.16
N GLY A 707 -57.18 -6.48 24.11
CA GLY A 707 -57.70 -7.16 25.29
C GLY A 707 -59.05 -7.86 25.07
N ALA A 708 -59.33 -8.32 23.85
CA ALA A 708 -60.59 -8.87 23.47
C ALA A 708 -60.85 -10.26 24.14
N SER A 709 -62.09 -10.55 24.50
CA SER A 709 -62.46 -11.85 25.04
C SER A 709 -62.40 -12.96 23.98
N LEU A 710 -62.28 -14.21 24.43
CA LEU A 710 -62.20 -15.35 23.51
C LEU A 710 -63.34 -15.37 22.49
N GLN A 711 -64.57 -15.12 22.90
CA GLN A 711 -65.76 -15.05 21.98
C GLN A 711 -65.64 -13.93 20.96
N GLN A 712 -65.11 -12.78 21.34
CA GLN A 712 -64.86 -11.67 20.44
C GLN A 712 -63.76 -12.01 19.42
N LEU A 713 -62.69 -12.70 19.85
CA LEU A 713 -61.63 -13.16 18.94
C LEU A 713 -62.10 -14.21 17.98
N GLU A 714 -62.95 -15.18 18.43
CA GLU A 714 -63.57 -16.15 17.54
C GLU A 714 -64.51 -15.52 16.48
N SER A 715 -65.29 -14.48 16.88
CA SER A 715 -66.11 -13.73 15.92
C SER A 715 -65.29 -12.97 14.91
N ARG A 716 -64.24 -12.27 15.35
CA ARG A 716 -63.30 -11.55 14.47
C ARG A 716 -62.58 -12.48 13.51
N PHE A 717 -62.18 -13.66 14.00
CA PHE A 717 -61.50 -14.64 13.16
C PHE A 717 -62.44 -15.21 12.09
N ARG A 718 -63.73 -15.45 12.39
CA ARG A 718 -64.74 -15.85 11.38
C ARG A 718 -64.94 -14.77 10.33
N SER A 719 -64.88 -13.49 10.67
CA SER A 719 -65.02 -12.38 9.72
C SER A 719 -63.76 -12.12 8.88
N ALA A 720 -62.59 -12.45 9.40
CA ALA A 720 -61.30 -12.23 8.74
C ALA A 720 -60.34 -13.42 8.99
N PRO A 721 -60.61 -14.60 8.39
CA PRO A 721 -59.86 -15.83 8.70
C PRO A 721 -58.42 -15.83 8.20
N ASP A 722 -58.05 -14.93 7.29
CA ASP A 722 -56.72 -14.82 6.72
C ASP A 722 -55.84 -13.79 7.44
N ASN A 723 -56.36 -13.17 8.52
CA ASN A 723 -55.58 -12.19 9.29
C ASN A 723 -54.69 -12.88 10.30
N TYR A 724 -53.38 -12.84 10.05
CA TYR A 724 -52.35 -13.48 10.90
C TYR A 724 -52.32 -12.96 12.33
N ALA A 725 -52.57 -11.67 12.54
CA ALA A 725 -52.55 -11.08 13.90
C ALA A 725 -53.75 -11.59 14.72
N ILE A 726 -54.94 -11.60 14.14
CA ILE A 726 -56.16 -12.15 14.79
C ILE A 726 -55.99 -13.65 15.04
N GLY A 727 -55.44 -14.40 14.09
CA GLY A 727 -55.10 -15.82 14.27
C GLY A 727 -54.16 -16.09 15.42
N TYR A 728 -53.14 -15.28 15.57
CA TYR A 728 -52.19 -15.40 16.69
C TYR A 728 -52.86 -15.05 18.04
N GLU A 729 -53.60 -13.96 18.11
CA GLU A 729 -54.32 -13.59 19.33
C GLU A 729 -55.33 -14.63 19.76
N LEU A 730 -56.08 -15.21 18.81
CA LEU A 730 -57.04 -16.31 19.06
C LEU A 730 -56.34 -17.56 19.55
N TYR A 731 -55.26 -17.98 18.88
CA TYR A 731 -54.41 -19.10 19.34
C TYR A 731 -54.04 -18.93 20.80
N ARG A 732 -53.49 -17.77 21.15
CA ARG A 732 -53.05 -17.50 22.55
C ARG A 732 -54.22 -17.62 23.54
N ALA A 733 -55.39 -17.03 23.25
CA ALA A 733 -56.56 -17.08 24.07
C ALA A 733 -57.07 -18.51 24.27
N GLN A 734 -57.09 -19.32 23.22
CA GLN A 734 -57.46 -20.73 23.23
C GLN A 734 -56.48 -21.56 24.07
N MET A 735 -55.17 -21.34 23.95
CA MET A 735 -54.16 -22.01 24.77
C MET A 735 -54.31 -21.65 26.25
N GLN A 736 -54.52 -20.39 26.54
CA GLN A 736 -54.72 -19.93 27.95
C GLN A 736 -56.00 -20.51 28.56
N SER A 737 -56.99 -20.82 27.73
CA SER A 737 -58.24 -21.41 28.19
C SER A 737 -58.19 -22.96 28.19
N GLY A 738 -57.07 -23.57 27.95
CA GLY A 738 -56.89 -25.03 27.88
C GLY A 738 -57.54 -25.69 26.64
N ARG A 739 -57.98 -24.91 25.66
CA ARG A 739 -58.65 -25.44 24.42
C ARG A 739 -57.59 -25.72 23.33
N VAL A 740 -56.73 -26.69 23.63
CA VAL A 740 -55.58 -27.02 22.76
C VAL A 740 -55.97 -27.51 21.39
N ASP A 741 -57.10 -28.25 21.23
CA ASP A 741 -57.59 -28.72 19.92
C ASP A 741 -58.07 -27.57 19.02
N ASP A 742 -58.75 -26.58 19.62
CA ASP A 742 -59.15 -25.39 18.89
C ASP A 742 -57.95 -24.51 18.49
N ALA A 743 -56.99 -24.39 19.38
CA ALA A 743 -55.75 -23.69 19.15
C ALA A 743 -54.96 -24.34 17.98
N LEU A 744 -54.89 -25.67 17.97
CA LEU A 744 -54.26 -26.44 16.90
C LEU A 744 -54.96 -26.23 15.56
N ASN A 745 -56.30 -26.27 15.54
CA ASN A 745 -57.07 -26.00 14.31
C ASN A 745 -56.84 -24.58 13.78
N THR A 746 -56.80 -23.59 14.69
CA THR A 746 -56.49 -22.20 14.33
C THR A 746 -55.11 -22.06 13.71
N VAL A 747 -54.11 -22.69 14.30
CA VAL A 747 -52.74 -22.62 13.79
C VAL A 747 -52.54 -23.37 12.49
N ARG A 748 -53.17 -24.58 12.36
CA ARG A 748 -53.08 -25.38 11.12
C ARG A 748 -53.74 -24.68 9.93
N HIS A 749 -54.76 -23.87 10.14
CA HIS A 749 -55.36 -23.05 9.09
C HIS A 749 -54.30 -22.18 8.39
N PHE A 750 -53.24 -21.76 9.11
CA PHE A 750 -52.13 -20.95 8.56
C PHE A 750 -50.94 -21.84 8.19
N SER A 751 -50.51 -22.75 9.05
CA SER A 751 -49.25 -23.52 8.85
C SER A 751 -49.29 -24.42 7.60
N GLU A 752 -50.47 -24.84 7.18
CA GLU A 752 -50.70 -25.65 5.96
C GLU A 752 -50.62 -24.80 4.67
N ARG A 753 -50.63 -23.48 4.76
CA ARG A 753 -50.55 -22.54 3.62
C ARG A 753 -49.11 -22.14 3.32
N GLY A 754 -48.69 -22.22 2.05
CA GLY A 754 -47.34 -21.95 1.63
C GLY A 754 -46.79 -20.54 1.93
N ASN A 755 -47.66 -19.52 1.97
CA ASN A 755 -47.29 -18.12 2.14
C ASN A 755 -47.50 -17.59 3.58
N SER A 756 -47.75 -18.46 4.53
CA SER A 756 -47.94 -18.06 5.94
C SER A 756 -46.62 -17.81 6.65
N PRO A 757 -46.58 -16.88 7.64
CA PRO A 757 -45.44 -16.66 8.47
C PRO A 757 -44.95 -17.94 9.16
N ALA A 758 -43.66 -18.18 9.12
CA ALA A 758 -43.06 -19.44 9.62
C ALA A 758 -43.39 -19.72 11.10
N TYR A 759 -43.63 -18.69 11.93
CA TYR A 759 -43.94 -18.85 13.34
C TYR A 759 -45.22 -19.69 13.57
N PHE A 760 -46.19 -19.78 12.62
CA PHE A 760 -47.34 -20.65 12.81
C PHE A 760 -46.98 -22.14 12.87
N ARG A 761 -45.94 -22.58 12.14
CA ARG A 761 -45.40 -23.94 12.28
C ARG A 761 -44.76 -24.19 13.63
N TYR A 762 -44.10 -23.16 14.20
CA TYR A 762 -43.59 -23.23 15.57
C TYR A 762 -44.73 -23.35 16.60
N LEU A 763 -45.81 -22.55 16.45
CA LEU A 763 -47.00 -22.65 17.31
C LEU A 763 -47.71 -23.99 17.17
N GLU A 764 -47.76 -24.57 15.97
CA GLU A 764 -48.28 -25.92 15.74
C GLU A 764 -47.46 -26.96 16.51
N ALA A 765 -46.14 -26.84 16.49
CA ALA A 765 -45.27 -27.71 17.26
C ALA A 765 -45.55 -27.61 18.78
N GLN A 766 -45.85 -26.42 19.29
CA GLN A 766 -46.22 -26.22 20.70
C GLN A 766 -47.58 -26.89 21.01
N CYS A 767 -48.59 -26.77 20.17
CA CYS A 767 -49.86 -27.46 20.35
C CYS A 767 -49.73 -28.97 20.41
N TRP A 768 -48.92 -29.55 19.49
CA TRP A 768 -48.68 -30.98 19.49
C TRP A 768 -47.89 -31.44 20.74
N ALA A 769 -46.98 -30.61 21.25
CA ALA A 769 -46.23 -30.92 22.46
C ALA A 769 -47.15 -30.91 23.69
N GLU A 770 -48.05 -29.93 23.82
CA GLU A 770 -49.08 -29.92 24.87
C GLU A 770 -49.98 -31.14 24.82
N LYS A 771 -50.28 -31.69 23.64
CA LYS A 771 -51.01 -32.96 23.45
C LYS A 771 -50.12 -34.20 23.64
N GLN A 772 -48.85 -34.02 24.06
CA GLN A 772 -47.85 -35.11 24.23
C GLN A 772 -47.61 -35.92 22.94
N ASN A 773 -47.97 -35.38 21.78
CA ASN A 773 -47.67 -36.01 20.47
C ASN A 773 -46.35 -35.50 19.94
N TRP A 774 -45.27 -36.10 20.49
CA TRP A 774 -43.89 -35.67 20.22
C TRP A 774 -43.46 -35.85 18.77
N GLU A 775 -44.03 -36.84 18.07
CA GLU A 775 -43.74 -37.08 16.65
C GLU A 775 -44.22 -35.91 15.79
N ARG A 776 -45.46 -35.49 16.00
CA ARG A 776 -45.99 -34.32 15.26
C ARG A 776 -45.38 -33.00 15.69
N ALA A 777 -45.03 -32.86 16.97
CA ALA A 777 -44.34 -31.70 17.48
C ALA A 777 -42.97 -31.55 16.80
N TRP A 778 -42.22 -32.62 16.71
CA TRP A 778 -40.91 -32.64 16.06
C TRP A 778 -41.03 -32.36 14.55
N LYS A 779 -41.96 -32.97 13.85
CA LYS A 779 -42.21 -32.71 12.40
C LYS A 779 -42.59 -31.26 12.15
N ALA A 780 -43.46 -30.68 12.96
CA ALA A 780 -43.85 -29.27 12.84
C ALA A 780 -42.69 -28.31 13.10
N TRP A 781 -41.84 -28.63 14.07
CA TRP A 781 -40.63 -27.85 14.35
C TRP A 781 -39.62 -27.95 13.21
N GLN A 782 -39.40 -29.11 12.63
CA GLN A 782 -38.54 -29.25 11.43
C GLN A 782 -39.08 -28.43 10.25
N ALA A 783 -40.42 -28.43 10.04
CA ALA A 783 -41.04 -27.61 9.01
C ALA A 783 -40.90 -26.10 9.30
N PHE A 784 -40.87 -25.70 10.57
CA PHE A 784 -40.54 -24.32 11.00
C PHE A 784 -39.10 -23.95 10.62
N GLN A 785 -38.14 -24.79 10.98
CA GLN A 785 -36.71 -24.56 10.65
C GLN A 785 -36.50 -24.45 9.12
N ALA A 786 -37.11 -25.31 8.35
CA ALA A 786 -37.00 -25.28 6.89
C ALA A 786 -37.65 -24.04 6.24
N ALA A 787 -38.59 -23.40 6.95
CA ALA A 787 -39.27 -22.18 6.48
C ALA A 787 -38.57 -20.88 6.95
N GLN A 788 -37.57 -20.94 7.82
CA GLN A 788 -36.75 -19.77 8.16
C GLN A 788 -35.84 -19.41 6.98
N PRO A 789 -35.74 -18.14 6.59
CA PRO A 789 -34.75 -17.75 5.60
C PRO A 789 -33.36 -18.07 6.14
N THR A 790 -32.60 -18.91 5.43
CA THR A 790 -31.17 -19.11 5.72
C THR A 790 -30.50 -17.77 5.76
N ALA A 791 -30.02 -17.37 6.94
CA ALA A 791 -29.18 -16.18 7.07
C ALA A 791 -27.97 -16.38 6.14
N LYS A 792 -27.95 -15.60 5.04
CA LYS A 792 -26.84 -15.59 4.09
C LYS A 792 -25.68 -14.80 4.66
#